data_f16b9179944478ef4796a882847c2d11
#
_entry.id   f16b9179944478ef4796a882847c2d11
#
_cell.length_a   1.000
_cell.length_b   1.000
_cell.length_c   1.000
_cell.angle_alpha   90.00
_cell.angle_beta   90.00
_cell.angle_gamma   90.00
#
_symmetry.space_group_name_H-M   'P 1'
#
loop_
_entity.id
_entity.type
_entity.pdbx_description
1 polymer ?
#
loop_
_entity_poly.entity_id
_entity_poly.type
_entity_poly.pdbx_seq_one_letter_code
_entity_poly.pdbx_strand_id
1 'polypeptide(L)'
;MIPVLRNLSGGLAASLLSLAYCFSYGAFIFAGPLQPFLSQGVAAALITAAVTATIVALASGFRSAIAGPDSNTTALLAAMMVILAPAMAAMAPGQALVLAMAALGSATLLTGLTLFLLGWRRLGKLVRFIPYPVVAGFLAATGWLMLSGAVSMTTGVTLSWQTLPVLGERHTLIILATTVLWAAALWFLTTRWKYPLILPLALLAAIIATHAVLAVLPLPEDLVAAWGVMFSAPDAGRPIFPLVTGDYAGFDWTALAPVAGDMVAVAVLAILSILINSTAIELATGVDVDLDRELRVQGIANVASALAGGFVGHISVSRTLVNVAAGGASRLAGVVVGLVALAVLMFSSHAISLVPRFVLGGLLLQLAARLIWDWGLLSRRSLPLLDWFVVVAIVLITSSFGFLHALLFGLLAGCVIFAVDVSRIRVIRYQFGLDERSSSLVRSREESTFLLKHGGKVQIMELSGYLFFGSAYSVLERVTTMVAERSPQEIIFEFSAVTGIDSSAGASFTKIRDLLRKNGIRQVMVGTSPVAEHILTSAGLDRDIPRHDNLDTALEQAEEALLATRDASIDQRRSMVDWLSDVVGSREYAQSLFDRMTPAPRDAHSYLCHQGDPTDSLFFVERGPVSVTLERDSHRALRVRVFGAHTLLGEVGFFLDVPRSANLLASPSAIVWSLSRQAFDEFMNKHPSEALSLTTYVIRLQSERLTFANRQIASLQR
;
A
#
# COMPACT_ATOMS: atom_id res chain seq x y z
N MET A 1 -27.85 31.64 -17.71
CA MET A 1 -28.04 30.96 -19.03
C MET A 1 -26.78 30.23 -19.51
N ILE A 2 -25.61 30.86 -19.61
CA ILE A 2 -24.35 30.25 -20.09
C ILE A 2 -23.94 28.97 -19.31
N PRO A 3 -24.01 28.87 -17.96
CA PRO A 3 -23.64 27.65 -17.26
C PRO A 3 -24.60 26.48 -17.54
N VAL A 4 -25.88 26.72 -17.75
CA VAL A 4 -26.86 25.67 -18.07
C VAL A 4 -26.61 25.12 -19.46
N LEU A 5 -26.35 25.99 -20.46
CA LEU A 5 -26.00 25.58 -21.82
C LEU A 5 -24.74 24.73 -21.88
N ARG A 6 -23.70 25.07 -21.10
CA ARG A 6 -22.47 24.27 -20.99
C ARG A 6 -22.72 22.89 -20.38
N ASN A 7 -23.56 22.79 -19.37
CA ASN A 7 -23.93 21.51 -18.76
C ASN A 7 -24.78 20.66 -19.71
N LEU A 8 -25.68 21.27 -20.49
CA LEU A 8 -26.44 20.59 -21.51
C LEU A 8 -25.53 20.06 -22.64
N SER A 9 -24.59 20.89 -23.14
CA SER A 9 -23.63 20.45 -24.16
C SER A 9 -22.73 19.32 -23.66
N GLY A 10 -22.25 19.41 -22.42
CA GLY A 10 -21.47 18.35 -21.76
C GLY A 10 -22.26 17.05 -21.65
N GLY A 11 -23.50 17.14 -21.15
CA GLY A 11 -24.40 16.00 -21.03
C GLY A 11 -24.74 15.35 -22.38
N LEU A 12 -25.02 16.15 -23.41
CA LEU A 12 -25.27 15.63 -24.77
C LEU A 12 -24.05 14.96 -25.40
N ALA A 13 -22.85 15.54 -25.24
CA ALA A 13 -21.61 14.94 -25.70
C ALA A 13 -21.31 13.59 -24.99
N ALA A 14 -21.51 13.53 -23.69
CA ALA A 14 -21.37 12.31 -22.92
C ALA A 14 -22.46 11.28 -23.28
N SER A 15 -23.67 11.71 -23.62
CA SER A 15 -24.78 10.85 -24.07
C SER A 15 -24.42 10.11 -25.35
N LEU A 16 -23.80 10.77 -26.31
CA LEU A 16 -23.41 10.14 -27.58
C LEU A 16 -22.45 8.97 -27.34
N LEU A 17 -21.44 9.16 -26.48
CA LEU A 17 -20.52 8.08 -26.08
C LEU A 17 -21.21 7.00 -25.26
N SER A 18 -22.11 7.38 -24.36
CA SER A 18 -22.87 6.45 -23.52
C SER A 18 -23.78 5.55 -24.35
N LEU A 19 -24.47 6.10 -25.37
CA LEU A 19 -25.28 5.34 -26.28
C LEU A 19 -24.48 4.33 -27.12
N ALA A 20 -23.31 4.75 -27.64
CA ALA A 20 -22.42 3.85 -28.36
C ALA A 20 -21.99 2.65 -27.50
N TYR A 21 -21.68 2.88 -26.25
CA TYR A 21 -21.36 1.81 -25.27
C TYR A 21 -22.61 0.94 -24.97
N CYS A 22 -23.78 1.54 -24.78
CA CYS A 22 -25.01 0.77 -24.52
C CYS A 22 -25.33 -0.19 -25.69
N PHE A 23 -25.26 0.29 -26.93
CA PHE A 23 -25.47 -0.56 -28.11
C PHE A 23 -24.42 -1.66 -28.18
N SER A 24 -23.12 -1.33 -28.01
CA SER A 24 -22.03 -2.30 -28.09
C SER A 24 -22.16 -3.37 -27.01
N TYR A 25 -22.40 -2.97 -25.76
CA TYR A 25 -22.44 -3.89 -24.62
C TYR A 25 -23.72 -4.73 -24.62
N GLY A 26 -24.86 -4.14 -24.96
CA GLY A 26 -26.10 -4.89 -25.16
C GLY A 26 -25.97 -5.94 -26.23
N ALA A 27 -25.39 -5.58 -27.39
CA ALA A 27 -25.10 -6.51 -28.47
C ALA A 27 -24.08 -7.59 -28.09
N PHE A 28 -23.08 -7.24 -27.28
CA PHE A 28 -22.06 -8.17 -26.82
C PHE A 28 -22.64 -9.24 -25.87
N ILE A 29 -23.42 -8.84 -24.86
CA ILE A 29 -24.06 -9.78 -23.94
C ILE A 29 -25.05 -10.69 -24.62
N PHE A 30 -25.81 -10.15 -25.60
CA PHE A 30 -26.85 -10.87 -26.30
C PHE A 30 -26.38 -11.44 -27.67
N ALA A 31 -25.09 -11.77 -27.77
CA ALA A 31 -24.56 -12.50 -28.92
C ALA A 31 -24.92 -14.01 -28.87
N GLY A 32 -24.75 -14.72 -29.96
CA GLY A 32 -24.95 -16.17 -30.03
C GLY A 32 -26.44 -16.56 -29.90
N PRO A 33 -26.81 -17.48 -28.99
CA PRO A 33 -28.18 -17.96 -28.80
C PRO A 33 -29.19 -16.86 -28.46
N LEU A 34 -28.74 -15.77 -27.88
CA LEU A 34 -29.58 -14.62 -27.53
C LEU A 34 -29.73 -13.57 -28.65
N GLN A 35 -29.14 -13.79 -29.82
CA GLN A 35 -29.21 -12.85 -30.93
C GLN A 35 -30.65 -12.46 -31.31
N PRO A 36 -31.67 -13.34 -31.28
CA PRO A 36 -33.06 -12.93 -31.53
C PRO A 36 -33.59 -11.90 -30.53
N PHE A 37 -32.98 -11.80 -29.34
CA PHE A 37 -33.35 -10.89 -28.25
C PHE A 37 -32.39 -9.69 -28.10
N LEU A 38 -31.69 -9.33 -29.17
CA LEU A 38 -30.70 -8.25 -29.17
C LEU A 38 -31.28 -6.90 -28.71
N SER A 39 -32.51 -6.60 -29.09
CA SER A 39 -33.23 -5.38 -28.69
C SER A 39 -33.42 -5.32 -27.14
N GLN A 40 -33.69 -6.47 -26.51
CA GLN A 40 -33.81 -6.57 -25.07
C GLN A 40 -32.46 -6.33 -24.36
N GLY A 41 -31.37 -6.84 -24.95
CA GLY A 41 -30.02 -6.56 -24.44
C GLY A 41 -29.64 -5.09 -24.50
N VAL A 42 -29.96 -4.43 -25.63
CA VAL A 42 -29.77 -2.98 -25.78
C VAL A 42 -30.69 -2.21 -24.85
N ALA A 43 -31.94 -2.61 -24.68
CA ALA A 43 -32.86 -2.00 -23.74
C ALA A 43 -32.35 -2.11 -22.30
N ALA A 44 -31.83 -3.27 -21.87
CA ALA A 44 -31.22 -3.45 -20.56
C ALA A 44 -30.01 -2.53 -20.36
N ALA A 45 -29.13 -2.36 -21.36
CA ALA A 45 -28.02 -1.42 -21.33
C ALA A 45 -28.47 0.04 -21.20
N LEU A 46 -29.50 0.44 -21.92
CA LEU A 46 -30.07 1.78 -21.85
C LEU A 46 -30.73 2.06 -20.51
N ILE A 47 -31.43 1.07 -19.93
CA ILE A 47 -32.00 1.13 -18.57
C ILE A 47 -30.87 1.33 -17.57
N THR A 48 -29.78 0.54 -17.68
CA THR A 48 -28.59 0.71 -16.83
C THR A 48 -28.04 2.13 -16.92
N ALA A 49 -27.88 2.67 -18.13
CA ALA A 49 -27.39 4.04 -18.32
C ALA A 49 -28.36 5.08 -17.74
N ALA A 50 -29.66 4.93 -17.98
CA ALA A 50 -30.68 5.85 -17.47
C ALA A 50 -30.71 5.91 -15.95
N VAL A 51 -30.74 4.75 -15.29
CA VAL A 51 -30.84 4.63 -13.84
C VAL A 51 -29.52 5.04 -13.18
N THR A 52 -28.38 4.47 -13.62
CA THR A 52 -27.11 4.71 -12.95
C THR A 52 -26.60 6.13 -13.18
N ALA A 53 -26.72 6.69 -14.40
CA ALA A 53 -26.31 8.08 -14.64
C ALA A 53 -27.12 9.05 -13.79
N THR A 54 -28.43 8.84 -13.66
CA THR A 54 -29.29 9.73 -12.88
C THR A 54 -28.98 9.65 -11.38
N ILE A 55 -28.93 8.43 -10.80
CA ILE A 55 -28.69 8.25 -9.36
C ILE A 55 -27.29 8.73 -8.99
N VAL A 56 -26.27 8.38 -9.77
CA VAL A 56 -24.88 8.80 -9.52
C VAL A 56 -24.76 10.32 -9.67
N ALA A 57 -25.35 10.93 -10.68
CA ALA A 57 -25.33 12.40 -10.80
C ALA A 57 -25.93 13.11 -9.59
N LEU A 58 -27.01 12.58 -9.03
CA LEU A 58 -27.70 13.19 -7.90
C LEU A 58 -26.97 12.98 -6.55
N ALA A 59 -26.34 11.82 -6.33
CA ALA A 59 -25.87 11.39 -5.03
C ALA A 59 -24.33 11.30 -4.89
N SER A 60 -23.56 11.18 -6.01
CA SER A 60 -22.09 11.11 -6.01
C SER A 60 -21.44 12.35 -5.41
N GLY A 61 -20.22 12.19 -4.88
CA GLY A 61 -19.33 13.28 -4.50
C GLY A 61 -18.88 14.13 -5.69
N PHE A 62 -18.71 13.51 -6.86
CA PHE A 62 -18.36 14.19 -8.10
C PHE A 62 -19.59 14.80 -8.77
N ARG A 63 -19.65 16.12 -8.87
CA ARG A 63 -20.78 16.82 -9.48
C ARG A 63 -20.89 16.62 -10.99
N SER A 64 -19.77 16.31 -11.66
CA SER A 64 -19.68 16.07 -13.12
C SER A 64 -19.64 14.59 -13.49
N ALA A 65 -19.85 13.68 -12.55
CA ALA A 65 -19.78 12.25 -12.76
C ALA A 65 -20.81 11.77 -13.77
N ILE A 66 -20.36 10.91 -14.70
CA ILE A 66 -21.24 10.18 -15.61
C ILE A 66 -21.05 8.68 -15.36
N ALA A 67 -22.15 8.00 -15.04
CA ALA A 67 -22.17 6.55 -14.86
C ALA A 67 -22.91 5.86 -16.01
N GLY A 68 -22.82 4.54 -16.06
CA GLY A 68 -23.50 3.70 -17.04
C GLY A 68 -22.84 2.33 -17.14
N PRO A 69 -23.24 1.48 -18.09
CA PRO A 69 -22.63 0.17 -18.31
C PRO A 69 -21.11 0.31 -18.51
N ASP A 70 -20.35 -0.61 -17.94
CA ASP A 70 -18.87 -0.59 -18.01
C ASP A 70 -18.32 -1.79 -18.77
N SER A 71 -17.17 -1.60 -19.43
CA SER A 71 -16.51 -2.62 -20.23
C SER A 71 -16.13 -3.87 -19.44
N ASN A 72 -15.57 -3.67 -18.24
CA ASN A 72 -15.02 -4.75 -17.43
C ASN A 72 -16.11 -5.71 -16.96
N THR A 73 -17.16 -5.18 -16.33
CA THR A 73 -18.30 -5.97 -15.84
C THR A 73 -19.12 -6.56 -16.97
N THR A 74 -19.29 -5.82 -18.08
CA THR A 74 -19.98 -6.31 -19.27
C THR A 74 -19.31 -7.54 -19.87
N ALA A 75 -17.99 -7.59 -19.92
CA ALA A 75 -17.26 -8.74 -20.47
C ALA A 75 -17.50 -10.02 -19.63
N LEU A 76 -17.59 -9.90 -18.30
CA LEU A 76 -17.94 -11.03 -17.45
C LEU A 76 -19.40 -11.45 -17.61
N LEU A 77 -20.32 -10.50 -17.69
CA LEU A 77 -21.72 -10.79 -17.92
C LEU A 77 -21.93 -11.50 -19.26
N ALA A 78 -21.20 -11.11 -20.32
CA ALA A 78 -21.20 -11.82 -21.59
C ALA A 78 -20.61 -13.23 -21.47
N ALA A 79 -19.53 -13.41 -20.72
CA ALA A 79 -18.95 -14.75 -20.44
C ALA A 79 -19.94 -15.65 -19.70
N MET A 80 -20.71 -15.11 -18.73
CA MET A 80 -21.80 -15.85 -18.06
C MET A 80 -22.85 -16.34 -19.09
N MET A 81 -23.20 -15.51 -20.06
CA MET A 81 -24.14 -15.94 -21.11
C MET A 81 -23.57 -17.07 -21.99
N VAL A 82 -22.27 -17.09 -22.24
CA VAL A 82 -21.59 -18.19 -22.94
C VAL A 82 -21.68 -19.50 -22.13
N ILE A 83 -21.51 -19.45 -20.79
CA ILE A 83 -21.65 -20.62 -19.91
C ILE A 83 -23.09 -21.15 -19.93
N LEU A 84 -24.08 -20.26 -19.95
CA LEU A 84 -25.51 -20.63 -20.00
C LEU A 84 -25.99 -21.00 -21.39
N ALA A 85 -25.23 -20.73 -22.48
CA ALA A 85 -25.63 -20.95 -23.87
C ALA A 85 -26.11 -22.37 -24.15
N PRO A 86 -25.49 -23.47 -23.68
CA PRO A 86 -26.00 -24.83 -23.92
C PRO A 86 -27.39 -25.05 -23.30
N ALA A 87 -27.64 -24.52 -22.12
CA ALA A 87 -28.94 -24.60 -21.43
C ALA A 87 -30.00 -23.78 -22.23
N MET A 88 -29.64 -22.57 -22.63
CA MET A 88 -30.52 -21.71 -23.44
C MET A 88 -30.90 -22.29 -24.80
N ALA A 89 -29.97 -22.98 -25.47
CA ALA A 89 -30.20 -23.63 -26.75
C ALA A 89 -31.21 -24.81 -26.66
N ALA A 90 -31.31 -25.43 -25.47
CA ALA A 90 -32.26 -26.51 -25.21
C ALA A 90 -33.67 -26.02 -24.79
N MET A 91 -33.84 -24.73 -24.53
CA MET A 91 -35.08 -24.11 -24.02
C MET A 91 -35.87 -23.44 -25.13
N ALA A 92 -37.16 -23.21 -24.89
CA ALA A 92 -37.98 -22.34 -25.77
C ALA A 92 -37.39 -20.89 -25.71
N PRO A 93 -37.46 -20.12 -26.80
CA PRO A 93 -36.86 -18.78 -26.89
C PRO A 93 -37.24 -17.85 -25.71
N GLY A 94 -38.51 -17.84 -25.30
CA GLY A 94 -38.98 -17.02 -24.18
C GLY A 94 -38.35 -17.43 -22.84
N GLN A 95 -38.14 -18.73 -22.60
CA GLN A 95 -37.48 -19.23 -21.40
C GLN A 95 -35.98 -18.91 -21.36
N ALA A 96 -35.33 -18.97 -22.55
CA ALA A 96 -33.92 -18.56 -22.67
C ALA A 96 -33.73 -17.06 -22.33
N LEU A 97 -34.65 -16.20 -22.74
CA LEU A 97 -34.65 -14.78 -22.36
C LEU A 97 -34.82 -14.61 -20.83
N VAL A 98 -35.78 -15.33 -20.26
CA VAL A 98 -36.01 -15.29 -18.79
C VAL A 98 -34.78 -15.72 -18.02
N LEU A 99 -34.11 -16.81 -18.44
CA LEU A 99 -32.85 -17.27 -17.82
C LEU A 99 -31.75 -16.20 -17.94
N ALA A 100 -31.57 -15.60 -19.09
CA ALA A 100 -30.58 -14.53 -19.30
C ALA A 100 -30.87 -13.31 -18.42
N MET A 101 -32.11 -12.86 -18.39
CA MET A 101 -32.48 -11.68 -17.56
C MET A 101 -32.41 -11.97 -16.05
N ALA A 102 -32.78 -13.19 -15.62
CA ALA A 102 -32.61 -13.63 -14.23
C ALA A 102 -31.13 -13.65 -13.83
N ALA A 103 -30.24 -14.16 -14.68
CA ALA A 103 -28.79 -14.17 -14.44
C ALA A 103 -28.22 -12.74 -14.34
N LEU A 104 -28.54 -11.88 -15.30
CA LEU A 104 -28.11 -10.47 -15.31
C LEU A 104 -28.63 -9.70 -14.08
N GLY A 105 -29.94 -9.83 -13.80
CA GLY A 105 -30.57 -9.18 -12.67
C GLY A 105 -29.99 -9.63 -11.32
N SER A 106 -29.81 -10.95 -11.14
CA SER A 106 -29.21 -11.50 -9.92
C SER A 106 -27.77 -11.07 -9.71
N ALA A 107 -26.91 -11.09 -10.75
CA ALA A 107 -25.55 -10.61 -10.69
C ALA A 107 -25.49 -9.11 -10.36
N THR A 108 -26.41 -8.32 -10.93
CA THR A 108 -26.48 -6.87 -10.70
C THR A 108 -26.96 -6.55 -9.29
N LEU A 109 -27.98 -7.28 -8.81
CA LEU A 109 -28.48 -7.14 -7.44
C LEU A 109 -27.43 -7.52 -6.42
N LEU A 110 -26.76 -8.66 -6.59
CA LEU A 110 -25.65 -9.10 -5.74
C LEU A 110 -24.52 -8.05 -5.71
N THR A 111 -24.13 -7.52 -6.87
CA THR A 111 -23.13 -6.45 -6.99
C THR A 111 -23.58 -5.21 -6.23
N GLY A 112 -24.83 -4.75 -6.45
CA GLY A 112 -25.37 -3.57 -5.79
C GLY A 112 -25.41 -3.70 -4.29
N LEU A 113 -25.87 -4.83 -3.74
CA LEU A 113 -25.91 -5.10 -2.31
C LEU A 113 -24.48 -5.17 -1.72
N THR A 114 -23.55 -5.83 -2.39
CA THR A 114 -22.14 -5.92 -1.95
C THR A 114 -21.49 -4.55 -1.88
N LEU A 115 -21.64 -3.73 -2.91
CA LEU A 115 -21.12 -2.36 -2.96
C LEU A 115 -21.70 -1.50 -1.83
N PHE A 116 -23.04 -1.58 -1.64
CA PHE A 116 -23.71 -0.83 -0.58
C PHE A 116 -23.20 -1.23 0.81
N LEU A 117 -23.09 -2.53 1.09
CA LEU A 117 -22.62 -3.05 2.37
C LEU A 117 -21.16 -2.66 2.65
N LEU A 118 -20.28 -2.74 1.66
CA LEU A 118 -18.88 -2.31 1.79
C LEU A 118 -18.76 -0.82 2.10
N GLY A 119 -19.50 0.02 1.38
CA GLY A 119 -19.51 1.46 1.61
C GLY A 119 -20.18 1.84 2.96
N TRP A 120 -21.19 1.08 3.39
CA TRP A 120 -21.84 1.29 4.70
C TRP A 120 -20.90 0.91 5.86
N ARG A 121 -20.17 -0.21 5.73
CA ARG A 121 -19.17 -0.66 6.71
C ARG A 121 -17.86 0.13 6.65
N ARG A 122 -17.72 1.10 5.75
CA ARG A 122 -16.50 1.90 5.53
C ARG A 122 -15.28 1.06 5.18
N LEU A 123 -15.49 0.02 4.39
CA LEU A 123 -14.46 -0.94 3.99
C LEU A 123 -13.81 -0.60 2.64
N GLY A 124 -14.08 0.56 2.05
CA GLY A 124 -13.49 0.99 0.77
C GLY A 124 -11.96 1.00 0.75
N LYS A 125 -11.33 1.17 1.92
CA LYS A 125 -9.87 1.12 2.06
C LYS A 125 -9.29 -0.29 1.89
N LEU A 126 -10.06 -1.37 2.12
CA LEU A 126 -9.58 -2.76 2.03
C LEU A 126 -9.11 -3.13 0.62
N VAL A 127 -9.70 -2.52 -0.40
CA VAL A 127 -9.33 -2.82 -1.80
C VAL A 127 -7.91 -2.36 -2.15
N ARG A 128 -7.34 -1.43 -1.39
CA ARG A 128 -5.93 -1.02 -1.53
C ARG A 128 -4.93 -2.13 -1.18
N PHE A 129 -5.39 -3.22 -0.56
CA PHE A 129 -4.56 -4.39 -0.25
C PHE A 129 -4.45 -5.38 -1.41
N ILE A 130 -5.21 -5.19 -2.51
CA ILE A 130 -5.08 -6.06 -3.69
C ILE A 130 -3.81 -5.66 -4.45
N PRO A 131 -2.84 -6.58 -4.63
CA PRO A 131 -1.60 -6.28 -5.31
C PRO A 131 -1.84 -5.85 -6.76
N TYR A 132 -1.07 -4.87 -7.22
CA TYR A 132 -1.18 -4.32 -8.58
C TYR A 132 -1.10 -5.38 -9.69
N PRO A 133 -0.24 -6.43 -9.64
CA PRO A 133 -0.20 -7.48 -10.66
C PRO A 133 -1.52 -8.22 -10.84
N VAL A 134 -2.26 -8.43 -9.74
CA VAL A 134 -3.56 -9.11 -9.75
C VAL A 134 -4.60 -8.25 -10.47
N VAL A 135 -4.64 -6.95 -10.15
CA VAL A 135 -5.52 -5.97 -10.80
C VAL A 135 -5.20 -5.88 -12.30
N ALA A 136 -3.93 -5.77 -12.65
CA ALA A 136 -3.48 -5.72 -14.05
C ALA A 136 -3.87 -6.99 -14.81
N GLY A 137 -3.73 -8.17 -14.16
CA GLY A 137 -4.14 -9.45 -14.73
C GLY A 137 -5.64 -9.51 -15.02
N PHE A 138 -6.48 -9.05 -14.10
CA PHE A 138 -7.94 -9.02 -14.30
C PHE A 138 -8.37 -8.08 -15.43
N LEU A 139 -7.76 -6.90 -15.53
CA LEU A 139 -8.06 -5.94 -16.60
C LEU A 139 -7.57 -6.45 -17.97
N ALA A 140 -6.42 -7.08 -18.03
CA ALA A 140 -5.93 -7.72 -19.25
C ALA A 140 -6.81 -8.92 -19.66
N ALA A 141 -7.26 -9.74 -18.70
CA ALA A 141 -8.18 -10.85 -18.92
C ALA A 141 -9.55 -10.38 -19.42
N THR A 142 -10.06 -9.26 -18.88
CA THR A 142 -11.26 -8.60 -19.40
C THR A 142 -11.06 -8.19 -20.86
N GLY A 143 -9.88 -7.66 -21.19
CA GLY A 143 -9.52 -7.37 -22.58
C GLY A 143 -9.59 -8.60 -23.49
N TRP A 144 -9.13 -9.77 -23.04
CA TRP A 144 -9.26 -11.03 -23.77
C TRP A 144 -10.73 -11.43 -23.99
N LEU A 145 -11.56 -11.35 -22.94
CA LEU A 145 -12.99 -11.64 -23.06
C LEU A 145 -13.70 -10.71 -24.05
N MET A 146 -13.37 -9.41 -24.03
CA MET A 146 -13.91 -8.45 -24.98
C MET A 146 -13.45 -8.70 -26.42
N LEU A 147 -12.19 -9.12 -26.61
CA LEU A 147 -11.65 -9.48 -27.92
C LEU A 147 -12.41 -10.69 -28.48
N SER A 148 -12.54 -11.76 -27.72
CA SER A 148 -13.29 -12.95 -28.07
C SER A 148 -14.74 -12.63 -28.37
N GLY A 149 -15.36 -11.77 -27.56
CA GLY A 149 -16.74 -11.35 -27.77
C GLY A 149 -16.95 -10.42 -28.99
N ALA A 150 -16.00 -9.54 -29.26
CA ALA A 150 -16.05 -8.71 -30.48
C ALA A 150 -16.02 -9.55 -31.77
N VAL A 151 -15.17 -10.60 -31.75
CA VAL A 151 -15.14 -11.59 -32.86
C VAL A 151 -16.49 -12.31 -32.97
N SER A 152 -17.00 -12.85 -31.86
CA SER A 152 -18.27 -13.57 -31.83
C SER A 152 -19.47 -12.70 -32.27
N MET A 153 -19.52 -11.45 -31.79
CA MET A 153 -20.60 -10.51 -32.13
C MET A 153 -20.61 -10.14 -33.62
N THR A 154 -19.44 -10.01 -34.24
CA THR A 154 -19.33 -9.58 -35.63
C THR A 154 -19.47 -10.75 -36.63
N THR A 155 -18.86 -11.89 -36.32
CA THR A 155 -18.81 -13.05 -37.23
C THR A 155 -19.86 -14.11 -36.93
N GLY A 156 -20.50 -14.08 -35.75
CA GLY A 156 -21.35 -15.16 -35.23
C GLY A 156 -20.59 -16.40 -34.77
N VAL A 157 -19.24 -16.40 -34.84
CA VAL A 157 -18.38 -17.54 -34.50
C VAL A 157 -17.62 -17.26 -33.19
N THR A 158 -17.71 -18.14 -32.22
CA THR A 158 -16.94 -18.03 -30.97
C THR A 158 -15.45 -18.30 -31.22
N LEU A 159 -14.59 -17.53 -30.63
CA LEU A 159 -13.12 -17.72 -30.73
C LEU A 159 -12.67 -18.92 -29.91
N SER A 160 -12.38 -20.05 -30.57
CA SER A 160 -11.82 -21.26 -29.95
C SER A 160 -10.91 -21.98 -30.94
N TRP A 161 -10.07 -22.88 -30.42
CA TRP A 161 -9.19 -23.68 -31.29
C TRP A 161 -9.94 -24.49 -32.34
N GLN A 162 -11.18 -24.93 -32.05
CA GLN A 162 -12.02 -25.71 -32.96
C GLN A 162 -12.66 -24.86 -34.06
N THR A 163 -12.87 -23.57 -33.80
CA THR A 163 -13.54 -22.65 -34.73
C THR A 163 -12.58 -21.82 -35.60
N LEU A 164 -11.28 -21.92 -35.38
CA LEU A 164 -10.24 -21.23 -36.17
C LEU A 164 -10.39 -21.50 -37.70
N PRO A 165 -10.67 -22.73 -38.17
CA PRO A 165 -10.87 -22.98 -39.59
C PRO A 165 -12.04 -22.18 -40.17
N VAL A 166 -13.15 -22.07 -39.44
CA VAL A 166 -14.34 -21.31 -39.85
C VAL A 166 -14.06 -19.81 -39.93
N LEU A 167 -13.24 -19.30 -39.02
CA LEU A 167 -12.78 -17.90 -39.07
C LEU A 167 -11.88 -17.63 -40.30
N GLY A 168 -11.27 -18.68 -40.87
CA GLY A 168 -10.48 -18.63 -42.10
C GLY A 168 -11.30 -18.58 -43.38
N GLU A 169 -12.60 -18.78 -43.32
CA GLU A 169 -13.48 -18.69 -44.51
C GLU A 169 -13.50 -17.27 -45.07
N ARG A 170 -13.50 -17.17 -46.40
CA ARG A 170 -13.41 -15.87 -47.10
C ARG A 170 -14.44 -14.84 -46.64
N HIS A 171 -15.66 -15.25 -46.38
CA HIS A 171 -16.74 -14.37 -45.92
C HIS A 171 -16.45 -13.82 -44.52
N THR A 172 -16.14 -14.71 -43.59
CA THR A 172 -15.81 -14.38 -42.18
C THR A 172 -14.56 -13.51 -42.08
N LEU A 173 -13.54 -13.79 -42.93
CA LEU A 173 -12.32 -13.00 -43.01
C LEU A 173 -12.57 -11.54 -43.45
N ILE A 174 -13.47 -11.32 -44.40
CA ILE A 174 -13.81 -9.95 -44.87
C ILE A 174 -14.50 -9.18 -43.74
N ILE A 175 -15.46 -9.79 -43.04
CA ILE A 175 -16.14 -9.16 -41.90
C ILE A 175 -15.14 -8.83 -40.77
N LEU A 176 -14.26 -9.78 -40.45
CA LEU A 176 -13.25 -9.59 -39.45
C LEU A 176 -12.24 -8.51 -39.85
N ALA A 177 -11.79 -8.52 -41.11
CA ALA A 177 -10.86 -7.52 -41.63
C ALA A 177 -11.44 -6.09 -41.56
N THR A 178 -12.71 -5.91 -41.94
CA THR A 178 -13.38 -4.60 -41.85
C THR A 178 -13.48 -4.14 -40.39
N THR A 179 -13.80 -5.05 -39.48
CA THR A 179 -13.87 -4.78 -38.03
C THR A 179 -12.50 -4.40 -37.49
N VAL A 180 -11.43 -5.13 -37.83
CA VAL A 180 -10.06 -4.87 -37.41
C VAL A 180 -9.54 -3.54 -37.97
N LEU A 181 -9.79 -3.26 -39.27
CA LEU A 181 -9.42 -2.00 -39.89
C LEU A 181 -10.10 -0.80 -39.20
N TRP A 182 -11.38 -0.95 -38.88
CA TRP A 182 -12.10 0.07 -38.14
C TRP A 182 -11.57 0.25 -36.71
N ALA A 183 -11.30 -0.83 -35.99
CA ALA A 183 -10.67 -0.78 -34.66
C ALA A 183 -9.29 -0.10 -34.71
N ALA A 184 -8.48 -0.40 -35.73
CA ALA A 184 -7.19 0.24 -35.94
C ALA A 184 -7.33 1.73 -36.26
N ALA A 185 -8.32 2.11 -37.08
CA ALA A 185 -8.64 3.51 -37.35
C ALA A 185 -9.04 4.26 -36.05
N LEU A 186 -9.91 3.68 -35.21
CA LEU A 186 -10.29 4.24 -33.93
C LEU A 186 -9.10 4.35 -32.99
N TRP A 187 -8.24 3.33 -32.96
CA TRP A 187 -6.98 3.37 -32.17
C TRP A 187 -6.09 4.53 -32.62
N PHE A 188 -5.85 4.64 -33.93
CA PHE A 188 -5.05 5.72 -34.50
C PHE A 188 -5.65 7.10 -34.21
N LEU A 189 -6.93 7.29 -34.42
CA LEU A 189 -7.64 8.54 -34.17
C LEU A 189 -7.53 8.97 -32.69
N THR A 190 -7.81 8.04 -31.77
CA THR A 190 -7.82 8.33 -30.33
C THR A 190 -6.41 8.49 -29.71
N THR A 191 -5.38 7.91 -30.35
CA THR A 191 -3.99 8.09 -29.91
C THR A 191 -3.34 9.36 -30.48
N ARG A 192 -3.67 9.69 -31.75
CA ARG A 192 -3.11 10.86 -32.47
C ARG A 192 -3.72 12.17 -31.99
N TRP A 193 -5.01 12.17 -31.73
CA TRP A 193 -5.73 13.34 -31.24
C TRP A 193 -6.33 13.02 -29.86
N LYS A 194 -5.69 13.52 -28.81
CA LYS A 194 -6.10 13.29 -27.41
C LYS A 194 -7.33 14.13 -27.01
N TYR A 195 -8.24 14.40 -27.93
CA TYR A 195 -9.45 15.15 -27.67
C TYR A 195 -10.62 14.22 -27.38
N PRO A 196 -11.30 14.31 -26.23
CA PRO A 196 -12.30 13.32 -25.79
C PRO A 196 -13.49 13.13 -26.74
N LEU A 197 -13.85 14.14 -27.54
CA LEU A 197 -14.97 14.03 -28.51
C LEU A 197 -14.63 13.27 -29.79
N ILE A 198 -13.37 12.92 -30.04
CA ILE A 198 -12.99 12.21 -31.28
C ILE A 198 -13.68 10.85 -31.40
N LEU A 199 -13.73 10.09 -30.32
CA LEU A 199 -14.36 8.77 -30.34
C LEU A 199 -15.83 8.83 -30.66
N PRO A 200 -16.71 9.61 -30.01
CA PRO A 200 -18.11 9.70 -30.36
C PRO A 200 -18.35 10.29 -31.76
N LEU A 201 -17.55 11.25 -32.21
CA LEU A 201 -17.65 11.82 -33.55
C LEU A 201 -17.22 10.83 -34.63
N ALA A 202 -16.19 10.05 -34.43
CA ALA A 202 -15.74 9.01 -35.34
C ALA A 202 -16.81 7.91 -35.51
N LEU A 203 -17.45 7.48 -34.42
CA LEU A 203 -18.55 6.50 -34.46
C LEU A 203 -19.74 7.04 -35.25
N LEU A 204 -20.17 8.28 -35.00
CA LEU A 204 -21.25 8.92 -35.73
C LEU A 204 -20.92 9.05 -37.23
N ALA A 205 -19.70 9.50 -37.52
CA ALA A 205 -19.24 9.63 -38.91
C ALA A 205 -19.23 8.27 -39.64
N ALA A 206 -18.83 7.19 -38.99
CA ALA A 206 -18.86 5.84 -39.57
C ALA A 206 -20.28 5.35 -39.84
N ILE A 207 -21.23 5.60 -38.96
CA ILE A 207 -22.63 5.27 -39.14
C ILE A 207 -23.17 6.04 -40.36
N ILE A 208 -22.99 7.36 -40.40
CA ILE A 208 -23.45 8.20 -41.53
C ILE A 208 -22.80 7.76 -42.84
N ALA A 209 -21.48 7.52 -42.83
CA ALA A 209 -20.76 7.08 -44.04
C ALA A 209 -21.28 5.74 -44.56
N THR A 210 -21.58 4.78 -43.65
CA THR A 210 -22.16 3.47 -44.08
C THR A 210 -23.52 3.64 -44.75
N HIS A 211 -24.42 4.44 -44.15
CA HIS A 211 -25.72 4.71 -44.74
C HIS A 211 -25.61 5.48 -46.06
N ALA A 212 -24.68 6.42 -46.18
CA ALA A 212 -24.43 7.13 -47.43
C ALA A 212 -23.93 6.18 -48.52
N VAL A 213 -23.03 5.25 -48.19
CA VAL A 213 -22.54 4.23 -49.13
C VAL A 213 -23.67 3.32 -49.57
N LEU A 214 -24.52 2.84 -48.65
CA LEU A 214 -25.69 1.99 -48.98
C LEU A 214 -26.74 2.73 -49.79
N ALA A 215 -26.90 4.03 -49.65
CA ALA A 215 -27.82 4.86 -50.44
C ALA A 215 -27.33 5.10 -51.89
N VAL A 216 -25.99 5.24 -52.06
CA VAL A 216 -25.37 5.47 -53.36
C VAL A 216 -25.20 4.17 -54.15
N LEU A 217 -24.88 3.07 -53.46
CA LEU A 217 -24.74 1.74 -54.01
C LEU A 217 -25.98 0.92 -53.61
N PRO A 218 -27.02 0.85 -54.42
CA PRO A 218 -28.24 0.09 -54.10
C PRO A 218 -27.93 -1.41 -54.13
N LEU A 219 -27.37 -1.90 -53.03
CA LEU A 219 -27.13 -3.32 -52.83
C LEU A 219 -28.46 -4.00 -52.49
N PRO A 220 -28.74 -5.21 -53.04
CA PRO A 220 -29.89 -5.99 -52.64
C PRO A 220 -29.94 -6.18 -51.14
N GLU A 221 -31.10 -6.04 -50.52
CA GLU A 221 -31.28 -6.20 -49.05
C GLU A 221 -30.80 -7.57 -48.59
N ASP A 222 -31.03 -8.62 -49.37
CA ASP A 222 -30.56 -9.97 -49.12
C ASP A 222 -29.04 -10.07 -49.01
N LEU A 223 -28.31 -9.26 -49.79
CA LEU A 223 -26.87 -9.24 -49.83
C LEU A 223 -26.33 -8.49 -48.60
N VAL A 224 -26.96 -7.38 -48.20
CA VAL A 224 -26.63 -6.64 -46.97
C VAL A 224 -26.88 -7.49 -45.75
N ALA A 225 -27.99 -8.25 -45.73
CA ALA A 225 -28.31 -9.19 -44.64
C ALA A 225 -27.36 -10.38 -44.64
N ALA A 226 -27.07 -10.99 -45.80
CA ALA A 226 -26.13 -12.12 -45.92
C ALA A 226 -24.70 -11.75 -45.46
N TRP A 227 -24.25 -10.53 -45.74
CA TRP A 227 -22.95 -10.03 -45.30
C TRP A 227 -22.95 -9.55 -43.85
N GLY A 228 -24.11 -9.55 -43.18
CA GLY A 228 -24.23 -9.16 -41.78
C GLY A 228 -23.77 -7.73 -41.51
N VAL A 229 -23.91 -6.82 -42.49
CA VAL A 229 -23.47 -5.42 -42.35
C VAL A 229 -24.26 -4.71 -41.27
N MET A 230 -25.56 -4.97 -41.17
CA MET A 230 -26.48 -4.38 -40.20
C MET A 230 -27.01 -5.45 -39.24
N PHE A 231 -27.47 -5.03 -38.08
CA PHE A 231 -28.25 -5.92 -37.22
C PHE A 231 -29.66 -6.09 -37.82
N SER A 232 -30.16 -7.33 -37.76
CA SER A 232 -31.54 -7.60 -38.15
C SER A 232 -32.48 -6.80 -37.25
N ALA A 233 -33.43 -6.06 -37.83
CA ALA A 233 -34.46 -5.39 -37.06
C ALA A 233 -35.35 -6.45 -36.42
N PRO A 234 -35.50 -6.48 -35.08
CA PRO A 234 -36.57 -7.26 -34.45
C PRO A 234 -37.90 -6.71 -34.90
N ASP A 235 -38.96 -7.57 -34.93
CA ASP A 235 -40.29 -7.15 -35.27
C ASP A 235 -40.66 -5.86 -34.53
N ALA A 236 -41.03 -4.85 -35.32
CA ALA A 236 -41.30 -3.50 -34.87
C ALA A 236 -42.54 -3.47 -33.96
N GLY A 237 -42.27 -3.59 -32.68
CA GLY A 237 -43.35 -3.58 -31.71
C GLY A 237 -43.02 -2.84 -30.44
N ARG A 238 -43.56 -2.33 -29.64
CA ARG A 238 -43.59 -1.66 -28.30
C ARG A 238 -42.22 -1.59 -27.61
N PRO A 239 -41.96 -0.55 -26.84
CA PRO A 239 -40.80 -0.49 -25.97
C PRO A 239 -40.72 -1.75 -25.09
N ILE A 240 -39.58 -2.47 -25.17
CA ILE A 240 -39.44 -3.74 -24.49
C ILE A 240 -38.77 -3.48 -23.16
N PHE A 241 -39.51 -3.69 -22.09
CA PHE A 241 -38.97 -3.68 -20.74
C PHE A 241 -38.66 -5.12 -20.33
N PRO A 242 -37.40 -5.53 -20.20
CA PRO A 242 -37.02 -6.92 -20.03
C PRO A 242 -37.70 -7.64 -18.86
N LEU A 243 -37.93 -6.96 -17.73
CA LEU A 243 -38.63 -7.53 -16.57
C LEU A 243 -40.15 -7.67 -16.76
N VAL A 244 -40.75 -6.91 -17.67
CA VAL A 244 -42.21 -6.95 -17.92
C VAL A 244 -42.58 -8.04 -18.93
N THR A 245 -41.63 -8.39 -19.81
CA THR A 245 -41.85 -9.35 -20.89
C THR A 245 -41.56 -10.79 -20.54
N GLY A 246 -40.88 -11.05 -19.41
CA GLY A 246 -40.53 -12.38 -18.92
C GLY A 246 -41.54 -12.94 -17.92
N ASP A 247 -41.89 -14.22 -18.04
CA ASP A 247 -42.63 -14.94 -17.01
C ASP A 247 -41.70 -15.56 -16.01
N TYR A 248 -41.54 -14.91 -14.85
CA TYR A 248 -40.72 -15.38 -13.74
C TYR A 248 -41.47 -16.26 -12.73
N ALA A 249 -42.81 -16.40 -12.90
CA ALA A 249 -43.60 -17.30 -12.08
C ALA A 249 -43.26 -18.75 -12.44
N GLY A 250 -42.66 -19.48 -11.56
CA GLY A 250 -42.22 -20.85 -11.81
C GLY A 250 -40.80 -20.98 -12.38
N PHE A 251 -40.02 -19.88 -12.44
CA PHE A 251 -38.62 -19.96 -12.84
C PHE A 251 -37.80 -20.81 -11.87
N ASP A 252 -37.07 -21.78 -12.40
CA ASP A 252 -36.16 -22.61 -11.60
C ASP A 252 -34.84 -21.88 -11.33
N TRP A 253 -34.70 -21.33 -10.14
CA TRP A 253 -33.50 -20.58 -9.70
C TRP A 253 -32.26 -21.45 -9.63
N THR A 254 -32.37 -22.80 -9.60
CA THR A 254 -31.21 -23.70 -9.62
C THR A 254 -30.47 -23.66 -10.96
N ALA A 255 -31.13 -23.22 -12.03
CA ALA A 255 -30.52 -23.02 -13.34
C ALA A 255 -29.39 -21.95 -13.33
N LEU A 256 -29.35 -21.11 -12.31
CA LEU A 256 -28.27 -20.11 -12.11
C LEU A 256 -27.02 -20.67 -11.41
N ALA A 257 -27.09 -21.90 -10.84
CA ALA A 257 -25.96 -22.51 -10.10
C ALA A 257 -24.65 -22.55 -10.89
N PRO A 258 -24.63 -22.86 -12.22
CA PRO A 258 -23.38 -22.89 -12.99
C PRO A 258 -22.65 -21.56 -13.07
N VAL A 259 -23.35 -20.43 -12.91
CA VAL A 259 -22.79 -19.06 -13.01
C VAL A 259 -22.73 -18.32 -11.66
N ALA A 260 -23.09 -18.98 -10.58
CA ALA A 260 -23.10 -18.34 -9.24
C ALA A 260 -21.72 -17.77 -8.83
N GLY A 261 -20.64 -18.50 -9.15
CA GLY A 261 -19.28 -18.02 -8.93
C GLY A 261 -18.90 -16.80 -9.77
N ASP A 262 -19.35 -16.79 -11.03
CA ASP A 262 -19.12 -15.66 -11.94
C ASP A 262 -19.91 -14.41 -11.50
N MET A 263 -21.07 -14.56 -10.89
CA MET A 263 -21.81 -13.44 -10.28
C MET A 263 -20.99 -12.77 -9.16
N VAL A 264 -20.31 -13.56 -8.32
CA VAL A 264 -19.37 -13.03 -7.29
C VAL A 264 -18.19 -12.35 -7.96
N ALA A 265 -17.64 -12.93 -9.03
CA ALA A 265 -16.54 -12.35 -9.79
C ALA A 265 -16.92 -10.99 -10.41
N VAL A 266 -18.16 -10.84 -10.92
CA VAL A 266 -18.71 -9.55 -11.40
C VAL A 266 -18.71 -8.52 -10.28
N ALA A 267 -19.17 -8.89 -9.08
CA ALA A 267 -19.19 -7.97 -7.92
C ALA A 267 -17.77 -7.53 -7.52
N VAL A 268 -16.82 -8.45 -7.45
CA VAL A 268 -15.41 -8.12 -7.15
C VAL A 268 -14.81 -7.19 -8.20
N LEU A 269 -15.04 -7.48 -9.50
CA LEU A 269 -14.52 -6.65 -10.58
C LEU A 269 -15.18 -5.26 -10.60
N ALA A 270 -16.47 -5.16 -10.27
CA ALA A 270 -17.16 -3.88 -10.13
C ALA A 270 -16.55 -3.01 -9.01
N ILE A 271 -16.23 -3.61 -7.86
CA ILE A 271 -15.56 -2.93 -6.76
C ILE A 271 -14.22 -2.35 -7.23
N LEU A 272 -13.40 -3.17 -7.89
CA LEU A 272 -12.10 -2.75 -8.42
C LEU A 272 -12.23 -1.62 -9.44
N SER A 273 -13.14 -1.77 -10.41
CA SER A 273 -13.38 -0.77 -11.45
C SER A 273 -13.86 0.57 -10.89
N ILE A 274 -14.76 0.56 -9.90
CA ILE A 274 -15.24 1.78 -9.24
C ILE A 274 -14.10 2.52 -8.56
N LEU A 275 -13.23 1.81 -7.83
CA LEU A 275 -12.14 2.42 -7.09
C LEU A 275 -11.07 2.99 -8.02
N ILE A 276 -10.70 2.23 -9.08
CA ILE A 276 -9.76 2.70 -10.10
C ILE A 276 -10.32 3.93 -10.82
N ASN A 277 -11.57 3.86 -11.26
CA ASN A 277 -12.21 4.96 -11.99
C ASN A 277 -12.38 6.20 -11.10
N SER A 278 -12.76 6.03 -9.83
CA SER A 278 -12.89 7.13 -8.88
C SER A 278 -11.55 7.81 -8.64
N THR A 279 -10.48 7.05 -8.40
CA THR A 279 -9.13 7.60 -8.24
C THR A 279 -8.62 8.28 -9.51
N ALA A 280 -8.90 7.72 -10.69
CA ALA A 280 -8.51 8.34 -11.95
C ALA A 280 -9.26 9.66 -12.21
N ILE A 281 -10.53 9.76 -11.84
CA ILE A 281 -11.31 11.01 -11.92
C ILE A 281 -10.78 12.04 -10.91
N GLU A 282 -10.46 11.62 -9.68
CA GLU A 282 -9.83 12.47 -8.66
C GLU A 282 -8.54 13.10 -9.18
N LEU A 283 -7.64 12.29 -9.74
CA LEU A 283 -6.38 12.76 -10.33
C LEU A 283 -6.59 13.71 -11.52
N ALA A 284 -7.60 13.43 -12.35
CA ALA A 284 -7.88 14.23 -13.55
C ALA A 284 -8.60 15.56 -13.23
N THR A 285 -9.38 15.61 -12.17
CA THR A 285 -10.23 16.76 -11.82
C THR A 285 -9.74 17.57 -10.61
N GLY A 286 -8.83 16.99 -9.80
CA GLY A 286 -8.35 17.59 -8.55
C GLY A 286 -9.40 17.64 -7.43
N VAL A 287 -10.48 16.85 -7.52
CA VAL A 287 -11.55 16.79 -6.54
C VAL A 287 -11.38 15.56 -5.67
N ASP A 288 -11.20 15.73 -4.37
CA ASP A 288 -11.11 14.63 -3.38
C ASP A 288 -12.37 13.77 -3.36
N VAL A 289 -12.18 12.46 -3.22
CA VAL A 289 -13.24 11.45 -3.26
C VAL A 289 -13.40 10.72 -1.95
N ASP A 290 -14.62 10.71 -1.43
CA ASP A 290 -15.04 9.76 -0.41
C ASP A 290 -15.42 8.42 -1.08
N LEU A 291 -14.47 7.48 -1.11
CA LEU A 291 -14.66 6.15 -1.71
C LEU A 291 -15.83 5.37 -1.08
N ASP A 292 -16.04 5.50 0.23
CA ASP A 292 -17.13 4.81 0.90
C ASP A 292 -18.50 5.37 0.49
N ARG A 293 -18.57 6.67 0.23
CA ARG A 293 -19.76 7.30 -0.34
C ARG A 293 -20.00 6.82 -1.77
N GLU A 294 -18.96 6.78 -2.59
CA GLU A 294 -19.10 6.31 -3.98
C GLU A 294 -19.57 4.86 -4.01
N LEU A 295 -19.02 3.96 -3.20
CA LEU A 295 -19.49 2.57 -3.11
C LEU A 295 -20.97 2.49 -2.72
N ARG A 296 -21.44 3.27 -1.75
CA ARG A 296 -22.86 3.30 -1.35
C ARG A 296 -23.76 3.78 -2.48
N VAL A 297 -23.38 4.88 -3.15
CA VAL A 297 -24.17 5.46 -4.24
C VAL A 297 -24.22 4.51 -5.43
N GLN A 298 -23.09 3.92 -5.83
CA GLN A 298 -23.03 2.93 -6.90
C GLN A 298 -23.82 1.65 -6.52
N GLY A 299 -23.79 1.26 -5.24
CA GLY A 299 -24.59 0.15 -4.72
C GLY A 299 -26.08 0.39 -4.92
N ILE A 300 -26.59 1.54 -4.47
CA ILE A 300 -28.00 1.94 -4.65
C ILE A 300 -28.36 1.99 -6.15
N ALA A 301 -27.47 2.55 -6.97
CA ALA A 301 -27.70 2.66 -8.43
C ALA A 301 -27.82 1.29 -9.10
N ASN A 302 -26.99 0.31 -8.68
CA ASN A 302 -27.04 -1.06 -9.22
C ASN A 302 -28.26 -1.84 -8.72
N VAL A 303 -28.65 -1.69 -7.45
CA VAL A 303 -29.91 -2.28 -6.97
C VAL A 303 -31.10 -1.75 -7.78
N ALA A 304 -31.16 -0.44 -7.98
CA ALA A 304 -32.23 0.17 -8.79
C ALA A 304 -32.16 -0.28 -10.26
N SER A 305 -30.97 -0.41 -10.83
CA SER A 305 -30.76 -0.94 -12.18
C SER A 305 -31.26 -2.38 -12.32
N ALA A 306 -30.93 -3.25 -11.36
CA ALA A 306 -31.39 -4.64 -11.34
C ALA A 306 -32.92 -4.73 -11.31
N LEU A 307 -33.57 -3.94 -10.44
CA LEU A 307 -35.02 -3.89 -10.31
C LEU A 307 -35.72 -3.32 -11.55
N ALA A 308 -35.05 -2.42 -12.27
CA ALA A 308 -35.58 -1.87 -13.53
C ALA A 308 -35.34 -2.79 -14.75
N GLY A 309 -34.57 -3.88 -14.62
CA GLY A 309 -34.23 -4.77 -15.72
C GLY A 309 -32.95 -4.41 -16.47
N GLY A 310 -32.13 -3.57 -15.87
CA GLY A 310 -30.77 -3.30 -16.34
C GLY A 310 -29.75 -4.30 -15.79
N PHE A 311 -28.48 -4.05 -16.12
CA PHE A 311 -27.34 -4.80 -15.58
C PHE A 311 -26.33 -3.87 -14.91
N VAL A 312 -25.13 -4.39 -14.55
CA VAL A 312 -24.13 -3.67 -13.76
C VAL A 312 -23.61 -2.45 -14.51
N GLY A 313 -23.67 -1.31 -13.82
CA GLY A 313 -23.10 -0.05 -14.28
C GLY A 313 -22.47 0.75 -13.16
N HIS A 314 -21.50 1.58 -13.51
CA HIS A 314 -20.83 2.43 -12.54
C HIS A 314 -20.20 3.67 -13.19
N ILE A 315 -19.57 4.52 -12.37
CA ILE A 315 -18.88 5.72 -12.81
C ILE A 315 -17.81 5.41 -13.85
N SER A 316 -17.74 6.21 -14.92
CA SER A 316 -16.82 6.02 -16.03
C SER A 316 -15.91 7.22 -16.22
N VAL A 317 -14.59 6.98 -16.26
CA VAL A 317 -13.58 8.02 -16.53
C VAL A 317 -13.80 8.66 -17.89
N SER A 318 -13.94 7.85 -18.97
CA SER A 318 -14.04 8.35 -20.33
C SER A 318 -15.26 9.26 -20.53
N ARG A 319 -16.44 8.84 -20.07
CA ARG A 319 -17.68 9.62 -20.17
C ARG A 319 -17.62 10.90 -19.33
N THR A 320 -17.06 10.81 -18.12
CA THR A 320 -16.88 11.96 -17.23
C THR A 320 -15.92 12.98 -17.86
N LEU A 321 -14.80 12.54 -18.42
CA LEU A 321 -13.85 13.44 -19.08
C LEU A 321 -14.42 14.08 -20.37
N VAL A 322 -15.23 13.34 -21.15
CA VAL A 322 -15.97 13.91 -22.30
C VAL A 322 -16.92 15.02 -21.81
N ASN A 323 -17.68 14.76 -20.76
CA ASN A 323 -18.57 15.74 -20.14
C ASN A 323 -17.82 17.02 -19.72
N VAL A 324 -16.72 16.86 -18.98
CA VAL A 324 -15.90 17.97 -18.50
C VAL A 324 -15.27 18.75 -19.67
N ALA A 325 -14.71 18.06 -20.67
CA ALA A 325 -14.12 18.69 -21.86
C ALA A 325 -15.13 19.49 -22.69
N ALA A 326 -16.40 19.06 -22.71
CA ALA A 326 -17.49 19.78 -23.35
C ALA A 326 -18.14 20.87 -22.46
N GLY A 327 -17.57 21.12 -21.28
CA GLY A 327 -17.96 22.19 -20.37
C GLY A 327 -18.96 21.80 -19.27
N GLY A 328 -19.27 20.51 -19.11
CA GLY A 328 -20.18 20.02 -18.06
C GLY A 328 -19.48 20.00 -16.69
N ALA A 329 -20.01 20.75 -15.74
CA ALA A 329 -19.47 20.88 -14.37
C ALA A 329 -20.49 20.60 -13.27
N SER A 330 -21.73 20.27 -13.62
CA SER A 330 -22.80 20.09 -12.65
C SER A 330 -23.51 18.74 -12.81
N ARG A 331 -24.29 18.41 -11.81
CA ARG A 331 -25.15 17.21 -11.75
C ARG A 331 -26.15 17.11 -12.92
N LEU A 332 -26.51 18.26 -13.51
CA LEU A 332 -27.44 18.34 -14.65
C LEU A 332 -26.95 17.51 -15.86
N ALA A 333 -25.65 17.49 -16.11
CA ALA A 333 -25.09 16.74 -17.23
C ALA A 333 -25.38 15.22 -17.13
N GLY A 334 -25.23 14.61 -15.94
CA GLY A 334 -25.54 13.19 -15.76
C GLY A 334 -27.05 12.89 -15.84
N VAL A 335 -27.89 13.81 -15.37
CA VAL A 335 -29.34 13.70 -15.55
C VAL A 335 -29.72 13.77 -17.02
N VAL A 336 -29.07 14.63 -17.82
CA VAL A 336 -29.27 14.70 -19.28
C VAL A 336 -28.89 13.37 -19.94
N VAL A 337 -27.77 12.74 -19.54
CA VAL A 337 -27.39 11.41 -20.04
C VAL A 337 -28.48 10.39 -19.72
N GLY A 338 -29.00 10.38 -18.51
CA GLY A 338 -30.09 9.49 -18.12
C GLY A 338 -31.36 9.69 -18.94
N LEU A 339 -31.76 10.95 -19.14
CA LEU A 339 -32.95 11.30 -19.94
C LEU A 339 -32.79 10.93 -21.44
N VAL A 340 -31.61 11.18 -22.00
CA VAL A 340 -31.30 10.78 -23.41
C VAL A 340 -31.34 9.26 -23.54
N ALA A 341 -30.77 8.51 -22.59
CA ALA A 341 -30.83 7.05 -22.62
C ALA A 341 -32.28 6.55 -22.53
N LEU A 342 -33.10 7.16 -21.67
CA LEU A 342 -34.53 6.83 -21.57
C LEU A 342 -35.31 7.19 -22.83
N ALA A 343 -35.03 8.34 -23.43
CA ALA A 343 -35.65 8.72 -24.71
C ALA A 343 -35.32 7.70 -25.85
N VAL A 344 -34.04 7.33 -25.94
CA VAL A 344 -33.61 6.32 -26.95
C VAL A 344 -34.21 4.95 -26.67
N LEU A 345 -34.39 4.58 -25.38
CA LEU A 345 -35.05 3.32 -25.01
C LEU A 345 -36.45 3.18 -25.63
N MET A 346 -37.19 4.27 -25.77
CA MET A 346 -38.52 4.27 -26.41
C MET A 346 -38.47 3.86 -27.90
N PHE A 347 -37.29 4.00 -28.52
CA PHE A 347 -37.05 3.68 -29.93
C PHE A 347 -35.98 2.57 -30.13
N SER A 348 -35.66 1.81 -29.05
CA SER A 348 -34.53 0.89 -29.02
C SER A 348 -34.55 -0.18 -30.12
N SER A 349 -35.74 -0.70 -30.50
CA SER A 349 -35.88 -1.69 -31.55
C SER A 349 -35.47 -1.16 -32.95
N HIS A 350 -35.74 0.10 -33.24
CA HIS A 350 -35.33 0.73 -34.50
C HIS A 350 -33.90 1.28 -34.42
N ALA A 351 -33.47 1.76 -33.25
CA ALA A 351 -32.16 2.38 -33.11
C ALA A 351 -31.00 1.42 -33.39
N ILE A 352 -31.12 0.15 -33.01
CA ILE A 352 -30.04 -0.83 -33.22
C ILE A 352 -29.88 -1.21 -34.69
N SER A 353 -30.97 -1.25 -35.48
CA SER A 353 -30.91 -1.58 -36.91
C SER A 353 -30.24 -0.48 -37.76
N LEU A 354 -30.10 0.72 -37.19
CA LEU A 354 -29.35 1.83 -37.80
C LEU A 354 -27.83 1.72 -37.62
N VAL A 355 -27.36 0.87 -36.71
CA VAL A 355 -25.94 0.80 -36.39
C VAL A 355 -25.28 -0.40 -37.07
N PRO A 356 -24.23 -0.19 -37.88
CA PRO A 356 -23.53 -1.29 -38.53
C PRO A 356 -22.78 -2.16 -37.51
N ARG A 357 -22.78 -3.50 -37.68
CA ARG A 357 -22.13 -4.46 -36.78
C ARG A 357 -20.65 -4.20 -36.59
N PHE A 358 -19.90 -3.89 -37.68
CA PHE A 358 -18.49 -3.65 -37.66
C PHE A 358 -18.13 -2.40 -36.85
N VAL A 359 -19.03 -1.39 -36.76
CA VAL A 359 -18.81 -0.17 -35.98
C VAL A 359 -18.79 -0.49 -34.49
N LEU A 360 -19.77 -1.27 -34.00
CA LEU A 360 -19.83 -1.69 -32.60
C LEU A 360 -18.74 -2.72 -32.27
N GLY A 361 -18.53 -3.70 -33.17
CA GLY A 361 -17.47 -4.71 -32.99
C GLY A 361 -16.07 -4.10 -32.96
N GLY A 362 -15.81 -3.14 -33.84
CA GLY A 362 -14.54 -2.44 -33.88
C GLY A 362 -14.31 -1.55 -32.65
N LEU A 363 -15.37 -0.96 -32.08
CA LEU A 363 -15.29 -0.27 -30.80
C LEU A 363 -14.90 -1.23 -29.64
N LEU A 364 -15.57 -2.41 -29.58
CA LEU A 364 -15.23 -3.43 -28.59
C LEU A 364 -13.80 -3.95 -28.78
N LEU A 365 -13.39 -4.19 -30.03
CA LEU A 365 -12.05 -4.66 -30.36
C LEU A 365 -10.98 -3.61 -30.00
N GLN A 366 -11.24 -2.33 -30.25
CA GLN A 366 -10.35 -1.23 -29.86
C GLN A 366 -10.20 -1.13 -28.31
N LEU A 367 -11.32 -1.27 -27.57
CA LEU A 367 -11.28 -1.29 -26.10
C LEU A 367 -10.53 -2.51 -25.58
N ALA A 368 -10.76 -3.70 -26.16
CA ALA A 368 -10.07 -4.94 -25.84
C ALA A 368 -8.56 -4.82 -26.06
N ALA A 369 -8.17 -4.33 -27.25
CA ALA A 369 -6.78 -4.12 -27.61
C ALA A 369 -6.09 -3.15 -26.64
N ARG A 370 -6.78 -2.08 -26.21
CA ARG A 370 -6.27 -1.12 -25.26
C ARG A 370 -6.05 -1.74 -23.89
N LEU A 371 -7.01 -2.52 -23.38
CA LEU A 371 -6.85 -3.22 -22.09
C LEU A 371 -5.69 -4.20 -22.12
N ILE A 372 -5.56 -5.00 -23.19
CA ILE A 372 -4.45 -5.96 -23.34
C ILE A 372 -3.11 -5.21 -23.45
N TRP A 373 -3.07 -4.11 -24.21
CA TRP A 373 -1.86 -3.33 -24.40
C TRP A 373 -1.40 -2.67 -23.08
N ASP A 374 -2.31 -1.92 -22.44
CA ASP A 374 -1.96 -1.13 -21.26
C ASP A 374 -1.67 -2.02 -20.04
N TRP A 375 -2.49 -3.04 -19.82
CA TRP A 375 -2.41 -3.89 -18.62
C TRP A 375 -1.68 -5.22 -18.83
N GLY A 376 -1.69 -5.77 -20.02
CA GLY A 376 -0.97 -7.00 -20.36
C GLY A 376 0.48 -6.76 -20.76
N LEU A 377 0.68 -5.97 -21.83
CA LEU A 377 1.99 -5.81 -22.45
C LEU A 377 2.83 -4.67 -21.84
N LEU A 378 2.24 -3.48 -21.67
CA LEU A 378 2.97 -2.31 -21.19
C LEU A 378 3.33 -2.46 -19.70
N SER A 379 2.53 -3.16 -18.92
CA SER A 379 2.79 -3.48 -17.51
C SER A 379 4.13 -4.21 -17.30
N ARG A 380 4.63 -4.92 -18.33
CA ARG A 380 5.97 -5.56 -18.33
C ARG A 380 7.12 -4.57 -18.07
N ARG A 381 6.93 -3.30 -18.41
CA ARG A 381 7.98 -2.26 -18.20
C ARG A 381 8.01 -1.76 -16.76
N SER A 382 6.91 -1.85 -16.03
CA SER A 382 6.74 -1.35 -14.67
C SER A 382 6.77 -2.44 -13.60
N LEU A 383 6.54 -3.70 -13.97
CA LEU A 383 6.47 -4.84 -13.06
C LEU A 383 7.76 -5.68 -13.09
N PRO A 384 8.18 -6.23 -11.93
CA PRO A 384 9.14 -7.33 -11.88
C PRO A 384 8.68 -8.52 -12.73
N LEU A 385 9.63 -9.34 -13.18
CA LEU A 385 9.32 -10.49 -14.06
C LEU A 385 8.29 -11.45 -13.45
N LEU A 386 8.42 -11.78 -12.17
CA LEU A 386 7.51 -12.68 -11.46
C LEU A 386 6.08 -12.12 -11.42
N ASP A 387 5.93 -10.85 -11.12
CA ASP A 387 4.63 -10.18 -11.07
C ASP A 387 3.96 -10.14 -12.46
N TRP A 388 4.76 -9.90 -13.51
CA TRP A 388 4.24 -9.94 -14.87
C TRP A 388 3.82 -11.35 -15.30
N PHE A 389 4.51 -12.40 -14.85
CA PHE A 389 4.06 -13.78 -15.08
C PHE A 389 2.70 -14.07 -14.44
N VAL A 390 2.39 -13.46 -13.29
CA VAL A 390 1.05 -13.56 -12.68
C VAL A 390 -0.01 -12.93 -13.60
N VAL A 391 0.28 -11.77 -14.19
CA VAL A 391 -0.62 -11.13 -15.17
C VAL A 391 -0.89 -12.08 -16.35
N VAL A 392 0.15 -12.64 -16.93
CA VAL A 392 0.04 -13.58 -18.07
C VAL A 392 -0.74 -14.85 -17.67
N ALA A 393 -0.46 -15.40 -16.50
CA ALA A 393 -1.15 -16.59 -15.98
C ALA A 393 -2.65 -16.34 -15.79
N ILE A 394 -3.04 -15.18 -15.25
CA ILE A 394 -4.44 -14.79 -15.09
C ILE A 394 -5.15 -14.75 -16.47
N VAL A 395 -4.52 -14.17 -17.50
CA VAL A 395 -5.08 -14.12 -18.85
C VAL A 395 -5.22 -15.54 -19.44
N LEU A 396 -4.20 -16.37 -19.30
CA LEU A 396 -4.22 -17.76 -19.80
C LEU A 396 -5.26 -18.61 -19.08
N ILE A 397 -5.38 -18.49 -17.76
CA ILE A 397 -6.40 -19.21 -16.98
C ILE A 397 -7.81 -18.73 -17.40
N THR A 398 -7.99 -17.43 -17.59
CA THR A 398 -9.28 -16.88 -18.06
C THR A 398 -9.66 -17.45 -19.41
N SER A 399 -8.71 -17.55 -20.34
CA SER A 399 -8.99 -18.05 -21.71
C SER A 399 -9.27 -19.56 -21.75
N SER A 400 -8.76 -20.34 -20.80
CA SER A 400 -8.84 -21.80 -20.80
C SER A 400 -9.90 -22.36 -19.83
N PHE A 401 -10.04 -21.76 -18.66
CA PHE A 401 -10.85 -22.25 -17.54
C PHE A 401 -11.93 -21.25 -17.08
N GLY A 402 -11.96 -20.08 -17.67
CA GLY A 402 -12.90 -19.00 -17.31
C GLY A 402 -12.39 -18.07 -16.20
N PHE A 403 -13.11 -16.98 -16.03
CA PHE A 403 -12.67 -15.85 -15.18
C PHE A 403 -12.70 -16.18 -13.68
N LEU A 404 -13.64 -17.04 -13.23
CA LEU A 404 -13.72 -17.42 -11.81
C LEU A 404 -12.43 -18.10 -11.34
N HIS A 405 -11.90 -19.05 -12.12
CA HIS A 405 -10.65 -19.74 -11.80
C HIS A 405 -9.46 -18.79 -11.78
N ALA A 406 -9.44 -17.83 -12.71
CA ALA A 406 -8.43 -16.78 -12.76
C ALA A 406 -8.52 -15.84 -11.55
N LEU A 407 -9.73 -15.52 -11.08
CA LEU A 407 -9.96 -14.71 -9.88
C LEU A 407 -9.39 -15.41 -8.63
N LEU A 408 -9.70 -16.69 -8.45
CA LEU A 408 -9.18 -17.48 -7.32
C LEU A 408 -7.66 -17.60 -7.36
N PHE A 409 -7.10 -17.87 -8.55
CA PHE A 409 -5.65 -17.90 -8.75
C PHE A 409 -5.01 -16.56 -8.44
N GLY A 410 -5.56 -15.45 -8.97
CA GLY A 410 -5.06 -14.11 -8.75
C GLY A 410 -5.06 -13.71 -7.27
N LEU A 411 -6.15 -14.03 -6.55
CA LEU A 411 -6.25 -13.77 -5.12
C LEU A 411 -5.19 -14.55 -4.33
N LEU A 412 -5.03 -15.84 -4.64
CA LEU A 412 -4.02 -16.70 -4.02
C LEU A 412 -2.61 -16.20 -4.31
N ALA A 413 -2.30 -15.91 -5.58
CA ALA A 413 -1.01 -15.35 -6.00
C ALA A 413 -0.72 -14.03 -5.29
N GLY A 414 -1.73 -13.15 -5.18
CA GLY A 414 -1.63 -11.90 -4.44
C GLY A 414 -1.29 -12.08 -2.97
N CYS A 415 -1.92 -13.04 -2.30
CA CYS A 415 -1.60 -13.38 -0.90
C CYS A 415 -0.15 -13.88 -0.77
N VAL A 416 0.30 -14.74 -1.70
CA VAL A 416 1.68 -15.25 -1.71
C VAL A 416 2.69 -14.14 -1.96
N ILE A 417 2.47 -13.29 -2.96
CA ILE A 417 3.34 -12.14 -3.25
C ILE A 417 3.44 -11.24 -2.01
N PHE A 418 2.30 -10.86 -1.43
CA PHE A 418 2.26 -10.04 -0.23
C PHE A 418 3.05 -10.69 0.92
N ALA A 419 2.86 -11.98 1.17
CA ALA A 419 3.59 -12.70 2.23
C ALA A 419 5.11 -12.71 1.98
N VAL A 420 5.54 -12.91 0.71
CA VAL A 420 6.95 -12.88 0.32
C VAL A 420 7.54 -11.48 0.45
N ASP A 421 6.84 -10.43 0.00
CA ASP A 421 7.33 -9.05 0.06
C ASP A 421 7.47 -8.57 1.50
N VAL A 422 6.48 -8.85 2.34
CA VAL A 422 6.53 -8.51 3.77
C VAL A 422 7.65 -9.31 4.46
N SER A 423 7.90 -10.58 4.07
CA SER A 423 8.98 -11.38 4.64
C SER A 423 10.38 -10.86 4.34
N ARG A 424 10.54 -10.09 3.27
CA ARG A 424 11.82 -9.47 2.86
C ARG A 424 12.13 -8.13 3.53
N ILE A 425 11.20 -7.59 4.32
CA ILE A 425 11.43 -6.37 5.08
C ILE A 425 12.52 -6.66 6.11
N ARG A 426 13.62 -5.91 6.05
CA ARG A 426 14.72 -6.03 7.01
C ARG A 426 14.26 -5.52 8.37
N VAL A 427 14.08 -6.45 9.31
CA VAL A 427 13.72 -6.14 10.70
C VAL A 427 14.94 -5.90 11.58
N ILE A 428 16.12 -6.33 11.16
CA ILE A 428 17.39 -5.98 11.82
C ILE A 428 17.82 -4.62 11.26
N ARG A 429 17.67 -3.60 12.07
CA ARG A 429 18.02 -2.22 11.73
C ARG A 429 19.51 -1.99 11.81
N TYR A 430 20.13 -2.38 12.95
CA TYR A 430 21.55 -2.28 13.18
C TYR A 430 22.05 -3.52 13.94
N GLN A 431 23.30 -3.87 13.67
CA GLN A 431 24.04 -4.89 14.41
C GLN A 431 25.45 -4.35 14.66
N PHE A 432 25.86 -4.31 15.91
CA PHE A 432 27.17 -3.80 16.34
C PHE A 432 27.63 -4.50 17.62
N GLY A 433 28.92 -4.38 17.94
CA GLY A 433 29.48 -4.85 19.21
C GLY A 433 29.67 -3.71 20.21
N LEU A 434 29.99 -4.05 21.46
CA LEU A 434 30.39 -3.06 22.47
C LEU A 434 31.67 -2.30 22.10
N ASP A 435 32.49 -2.84 21.20
CA ASP A 435 33.68 -2.18 20.62
C ASP A 435 33.31 -1.01 19.68
N GLU A 436 32.10 -1.03 19.12
CA GLU A 436 31.60 0.03 18.24
C GLU A 436 30.74 1.07 18.98
N ARG A 437 29.99 0.63 19.98
CA ARG A 437 29.11 1.50 20.78
C ARG A 437 29.13 1.08 22.24
N SER A 438 29.46 2.00 23.11
CA SER A 438 29.51 1.84 24.58
C SER A 438 28.34 2.52 25.28
N SER A 439 28.16 2.22 26.59
CA SER A 439 27.19 2.90 27.44
C SER A 439 27.53 4.38 27.61
N SER A 440 26.61 5.13 28.23
CA SER A 440 26.84 6.52 28.63
C SER A 440 27.82 6.65 29.82
N LEU A 441 28.24 5.53 30.43
CA LEU A 441 29.19 5.53 31.54
C LEU A 441 30.60 5.79 31.03
N VAL A 442 31.23 6.85 31.54
CA VAL A 442 32.61 7.18 31.21
C VAL A 442 33.55 6.28 32.03
N ARG A 443 34.23 5.40 31.35
CA ARG A 443 35.18 4.45 31.89
C ARG A 443 36.58 5.05 31.92
N SER A 444 37.44 4.49 32.77
CA SER A 444 38.87 4.81 32.74
C SER A 444 39.49 4.47 31.36
N ARG A 445 40.65 5.08 31.06
CA ARG A 445 41.34 4.82 29.80
C ARG A 445 41.68 3.34 29.57
N GLU A 446 42.06 2.67 30.68
CA GLU A 446 42.41 1.26 30.66
C GLU A 446 41.18 0.37 30.43
N GLU A 447 40.06 0.66 31.12
CA GLU A 447 38.79 -0.03 30.94
C GLU A 447 38.26 0.18 29.50
N SER A 448 38.30 1.41 29.01
CA SER A 448 37.89 1.73 27.63
C SER A 448 38.74 0.98 26.58
N THR A 449 40.07 0.88 26.81
CA THR A 449 40.94 0.12 25.91
C THR A 449 40.64 -1.38 25.96
N PHE A 450 40.34 -1.91 27.13
CA PHE A 450 39.93 -3.31 27.31
C PHE A 450 38.60 -3.60 26.59
N LEU A 451 37.61 -2.72 26.77
CA LEU A 451 36.29 -2.83 26.09
C LEU A 451 36.43 -2.74 24.59
N LEU A 452 37.25 -1.83 24.06
CA LEU A 452 37.53 -1.75 22.62
C LEU A 452 38.17 -3.04 22.06
N LYS A 453 39.01 -3.71 22.84
CA LYS A 453 39.67 -4.95 22.40
C LYS A 453 38.79 -6.19 22.51
N HIS A 454 37.92 -6.25 23.50
CA HIS A 454 37.13 -7.44 23.82
C HIS A 454 35.64 -7.26 23.62
N GLY A 455 35.16 -6.05 23.34
CA GLY A 455 33.74 -5.69 23.23
C GLY A 455 33.00 -6.44 22.10
N GLY A 456 33.71 -6.90 21.06
CA GLY A 456 33.13 -7.74 20.00
C GLY A 456 32.53 -9.06 20.50
N LYS A 457 32.82 -9.47 21.76
CA LYS A 457 32.20 -10.64 22.42
C LYS A 457 30.75 -10.39 22.84
N VAL A 458 30.33 -9.15 22.95
CA VAL A 458 28.94 -8.76 23.20
C VAL A 458 28.39 -8.15 21.93
N GLN A 459 27.30 -8.72 21.41
CA GLN A 459 26.67 -8.28 20.18
C GLN A 459 25.31 -7.68 20.47
N ILE A 460 25.00 -6.56 19.86
CA ILE A 460 23.73 -5.86 19.97
C ILE A 460 23.02 -5.96 18.64
N MET A 461 21.73 -6.30 18.68
CA MET A 461 20.86 -6.39 17.51
C MET A 461 19.64 -5.51 17.70
N GLU A 462 19.61 -4.35 17.06
CA GLU A 462 18.45 -3.45 17.07
C GLU A 462 17.42 -3.92 16.07
N LEU A 463 16.22 -4.23 16.56
CA LEU A 463 15.09 -4.72 15.76
C LEU A 463 14.10 -3.57 15.50
N SER A 464 13.43 -3.60 14.34
CA SER A 464 12.44 -2.58 13.98
C SER A 464 11.30 -3.15 13.16
N GLY A 465 10.15 -2.46 13.17
CA GLY A 465 8.97 -2.85 12.40
C GLY A 465 8.17 -3.98 13.04
N TYR A 466 7.38 -4.70 12.23
CA TYR A 466 6.54 -5.78 12.71
C TYR A 466 7.25 -7.13 12.59
N LEU A 467 7.35 -7.85 13.70
CA LEU A 467 7.96 -9.19 13.76
C LEU A 467 6.89 -10.26 13.56
N PHE A 468 6.99 -11.01 12.47
CA PHE A 468 6.13 -12.14 12.14
C PHE A 468 6.98 -13.33 11.69
N PHE A 469 6.36 -14.48 11.35
CA PHE A 469 7.10 -15.71 11.08
C PHE A 469 8.27 -15.53 10.10
N GLY A 470 8.08 -14.79 9.00
CA GLY A 470 9.10 -14.59 7.96
C GLY A 470 10.25 -13.70 8.42
N SER A 471 9.93 -12.53 9.01
CA SER A 471 10.95 -11.60 9.48
C SER A 471 11.68 -12.10 10.74
N ALA A 472 11.00 -12.80 11.64
CA ALA A 472 11.63 -13.40 12.82
C ALA A 472 12.56 -14.58 12.44
N TYR A 473 12.24 -15.30 11.35
CA TYR A 473 13.14 -16.32 10.83
C TYR A 473 14.46 -15.73 10.33
N SER A 474 14.45 -14.58 9.70
CA SER A 474 15.68 -13.88 9.27
C SER A 474 16.57 -13.46 10.46
N VAL A 475 15.94 -13.11 11.61
CA VAL A 475 16.68 -12.85 12.87
C VAL A 475 17.33 -14.15 13.35
N LEU A 476 16.61 -15.27 13.37
CA LEU A 476 17.15 -16.58 13.75
C LEU A 476 18.33 -16.99 12.85
N GLU A 477 18.22 -16.84 11.54
CA GLU A 477 19.27 -17.15 10.58
C GLU A 477 20.52 -16.28 10.83
N ARG A 478 20.32 -14.98 11.04
CA ARG A 478 21.42 -14.06 11.33
C ARG A 478 22.11 -14.38 12.66
N VAL A 479 21.34 -14.71 13.70
CA VAL A 479 21.89 -15.15 15.00
C VAL A 479 22.68 -16.44 14.82
N THR A 480 22.15 -17.41 14.06
CA THR A 480 22.86 -18.69 13.80
C THR A 480 24.22 -18.45 13.13
N THR A 481 24.23 -17.60 12.09
CA THR A 481 25.48 -17.22 11.39
C THR A 481 26.45 -16.50 12.33
N MET A 482 25.94 -15.56 13.15
CA MET A 482 26.77 -14.80 14.10
C MET A 482 27.41 -15.70 15.17
N VAL A 483 26.63 -16.66 15.70
CA VAL A 483 27.16 -17.62 16.68
C VAL A 483 28.28 -18.48 16.08
N ALA A 484 28.15 -18.89 14.81
CA ALA A 484 29.17 -19.66 14.12
C ALA A 484 30.43 -18.83 13.80
N GLU A 485 30.28 -17.57 13.39
CA GLU A 485 31.39 -16.72 12.96
C GLU A 485 32.14 -16.06 14.11
N ARG A 486 31.44 -15.58 15.14
CA ARG A 486 32.01 -14.69 16.18
C ARG A 486 32.02 -15.31 17.59
N SER A 487 31.28 -16.39 17.82
CA SER A 487 31.13 -17.03 19.15
C SER A 487 30.94 -16.00 20.27
N PRO A 488 29.88 -15.16 20.23
CA PRO A 488 29.68 -14.11 21.24
C PRO A 488 29.42 -14.73 22.61
N GLN A 489 29.72 -14.00 23.66
CA GLN A 489 29.38 -14.39 25.05
C GLN A 489 27.97 -13.92 25.44
N GLU A 490 27.52 -12.81 24.83
CA GLU A 490 26.22 -12.21 25.11
C GLU A 490 25.63 -11.61 23.83
N ILE A 491 24.29 -11.72 23.67
CA ILE A 491 23.53 -11.04 22.61
C ILE A 491 22.39 -10.25 23.24
N ILE A 492 22.36 -8.95 22.95
CA ILE A 492 21.33 -8.02 23.39
C ILE A 492 20.38 -7.75 22.22
N PHE A 493 19.11 -8.06 22.41
CA PHE A 493 18.03 -7.75 21.43
C PHE A 493 17.28 -6.49 21.88
N GLU A 494 17.27 -5.47 21.04
CA GLU A 494 16.64 -4.19 21.31
C GLU A 494 15.33 -4.10 20.52
N PHE A 495 14.20 -3.91 21.22
CA PHE A 495 12.83 -3.97 20.71
C PHE A 495 12.12 -2.60 20.67
N SER A 496 12.73 -1.50 21.10
CA SER A 496 12.05 -0.19 21.23
C SER A 496 11.44 0.31 19.90
N ALA A 497 12.01 -0.06 18.75
CA ALA A 497 11.50 0.27 17.43
C ALA A 497 10.59 -0.83 16.82
N VAL A 498 10.28 -1.87 17.58
CA VAL A 498 9.35 -2.93 17.16
C VAL A 498 7.92 -2.46 17.36
N THR A 499 7.16 -2.40 16.26
CA THR A 499 5.77 -1.92 16.24
C THR A 499 4.75 -2.99 16.65
N GLY A 500 5.13 -4.27 16.55
CA GLY A 500 4.31 -5.41 16.96
C GLY A 500 5.02 -6.73 16.70
N ILE A 501 4.48 -7.80 17.29
CA ILE A 501 5.00 -9.16 17.19
C ILE A 501 3.82 -10.14 17.10
N ASP A 502 3.94 -11.22 16.31
CA ASP A 502 2.97 -12.30 16.27
C ASP A 502 3.42 -13.54 17.06
N SER A 503 2.53 -14.50 17.25
CA SER A 503 2.82 -15.74 17.97
C SER A 503 3.89 -16.60 17.29
N SER A 504 3.99 -16.53 15.97
CA SER A 504 4.97 -17.32 15.20
C SER A 504 6.39 -16.73 15.37
N ALA A 505 6.50 -15.41 15.51
CA ALA A 505 7.76 -14.77 15.87
C ALA A 505 8.19 -15.15 17.29
N GLY A 506 7.25 -15.25 18.25
CA GLY A 506 7.51 -15.78 19.58
C GLY A 506 8.19 -17.15 19.54
N ALA A 507 7.67 -18.08 18.71
CA ALA A 507 8.27 -19.39 18.50
C ALA A 507 9.69 -19.34 17.89
N SER A 508 9.96 -18.36 17.02
CA SER A 508 11.31 -18.14 16.46
C SER A 508 12.29 -17.68 17.55
N PHE A 509 11.87 -16.77 18.41
CA PHE A 509 12.69 -16.34 19.55
C PHE A 509 12.92 -17.45 20.59
N THR A 510 11.99 -18.41 20.74
CA THR A 510 12.22 -19.61 21.53
C THR A 510 13.35 -20.46 20.94
N LYS A 511 13.38 -20.65 19.61
CA LYS A 511 14.49 -21.34 18.94
C LYS A 511 15.83 -20.58 19.11
N ILE A 512 15.80 -19.25 19.05
CA ILE A 512 16.99 -18.41 19.30
C ILE A 512 17.49 -18.66 20.74
N ARG A 513 16.61 -18.61 21.74
CA ARG A 513 16.96 -18.91 23.13
C ARG A 513 17.62 -20.28 23.26
N ASP A 514 17.03 -21.31 22.69
CA ASP A 514 17.53 -22.68 22.77
C ASP A 514 18.90 -22.83 22.10
N LEU A 515 19.11 -22.17 20.96
CA LEU A 515 20.40 -22.07 20.27
C LEU A 515 21.45 -21.39 21.14
N LEU A 516 21.14 -20.24 21.71
CA LEU A 516 22.06 -19.47 22.54
C LEU A 516 22.39 -20.23 23.85
N ARG A 517 21.40 -20.83 24.49
CA ARG A 517 21.60 -21.65 25.69
C ARG A 517 22.50 -22.85 25.46
N LYS A 518 22.31 -23.54 24.29
CA LYS A 518 23.16 -24.67 23.88
C LYS A 518 24.63 -24.27 23.73
N ASN A 519 24.89 -23.03 23.30
CA ASN A 519 26.24 -22.50 23.10
C ASN A 519 26.77 -21.71 24.29
N GLY A 520 26.07 -21.69 25.43
CA GLY A 520 26.50 -20.96 26.64
C GLY A 520 26.48 -19.43 26.49
N ILE A 521 25.67 -18.89 25.51
CA ILE A 521 25.59 -17.47 25.20
C ILE A 521 24.43 -16.85 25.99
N ARG A 522 24.69 -15.75 26.69
CA ARG A 522 23.71 -15.01 27.45
C ARG A 522 22.81 -14.21 26.51
N GLN A 523 21.50 -14.28 26.74
CA GLN A 523 20.50 -13.48 26.03
C GLN A 523 19.97 -12.37 26.91
N VAL A 524 19.85 -11.16 26.38
CA VAL A 524 19.26 -9.99 27.06
C VAL A 524 18.22 -9.36 26.13
N MET A 525 17.12 -8.88 26.70
CA MET A 525 16.06 -8.17 25.97
C MET A 525 15.90 -6.75 26.49
N VAL A 526 15.74 -5.79 25.59
CA VAL A 526 15.65 -4.36 25.90
C VAL A 526 14.43 -3.75 25.22
N GLY A 527 13.71 -2.88 25.94
CA GLY A 527 12.67 -2.03 25.37
C GLY A 527 11.45 -2.81 24.85
N THR A 528 11.12 -3.96 25.45
CA THR A 528 9.94 -4.75 25.05
C THR A 528 8.65 -4.03 25.43
N SER A 529 7.73 -3.85 24.44
CA SER A 529 6.39 -3.34 24.73
C SER A 529 5.57 -4.38 25.51
N PRO A 530 4.53 -3.97 26.29
CA PRO A 530 3.69 -4.92 27.04
C PRO A 530 3.07 -6.03 26.16
N VAL A 531 2.73 -5.71 24.92
CA VAL A 531 2.19 -6.68 23.95
C VAL A 531 3.26 -7.67 23.51
N ALA A 532 4.46 -7.18 23.18
CA ALA A 532 5.59 -8.04 22.82
C ALA A 532 5.98 -8.94 23.99
N GLU A 533 6.00 -8.39 25.19
CA GLU A 533 6.31 -9.15 26.40
C GLU A 533 5.31 -10.28 26.66
N HIS A 534 4.02 -10.01 26.53
CA HIS A 534 2.96 -11.03 26.67
C HIS A 534 3.16 -12.19 25.69
N ILE A 535 3.43 -11.89 24.41
CA ILE A 535 3.60 -12.91 23.36
C ILE A 535 4.89 -13.71 23.58
N LEU A 536 6.00 -13.06 23.88
CA LEU A 536 7.28 -13.71 24.16
C LEU A 536 7.18 -14.63 25.38
N THR A 537 6.54 -14.18 26.45
CA THR A 537 6.30 -14.99 27.66
C THR A 537 5.39 -16.18 27.37
N SER A 538 4.31 -15.96 26.61
CA SER A 538 3.39 -17.04 26.21
C SER A 538 4.07 -18.09 25.31
N ALA A 539 5.10 -17.69 24.54
CA ALA A 539 5.93 -18.59 23.74
C ALA A 539 7.00 -19.33 24.57
N GLY A 540 7.04 -19.16 25.92
CA GLY A 540 7.97 -19.83 26.80
C GLY A 540 9.32 -19.14 26.95
N LEU A 541 9.44 -17.86 26.55
CA LEU A 541 10.60 -17.05 26.85
C LEU A 541 10.49 -16.51 28.28
N ASP A 542 10.89 -17.35 29.21
CA ASP A 542 10.69 -17.19 30.62
C ASP A 542 11.36 -15.96 31.24
N ARG A 543 10.95 -15.70 32.50
CA ARG A 543 11.43 -14.64 33.40
C ARG A 543 12.95 -14.70 33.69
N ASP A 544 13.62 -15.77 33.26
CA ASP A 544 15.06 -15.96 33.42
C ASP A 544 15.93 -15.13 32.45
N ILE A 545 15.34 -14.58 31.40
CA ILE A 545 16.05 -13.70 30.45
C ILE A 545 16.06 -12.28 31.02
N PRO A 546 17.25 -11.69 31.33
CA PRO A 546 17.34 -10.32 31.80
C PRO A 546 16.65 -9.35 30.85
N ARG A 547 15.87 -8.42 31.41
CA ARG A 547 15.13 -7.40 30.69
C ARG A 547 15.49 -6.01 31.20
N HIS A 548 15.65 -5.07 30.27
CA HIS A 548 15.96 -3.68 30.60
C HIS A 548 15.01 -2.76 29.85
N ASP A 549 14.67 -1.63 30.46
CA ASP A 549 13.79 -0.63 29.86
C ASP A 549 14.48 0.14 28.74
N ASN A 550 15.81 0.31 28.84
CA ASN A 550 16.59 1.03 27.84
C ASN A 550 17.93 0.34 27.53
N LEU A 551 18.43 0.62 26.33
CA LEU A 551 19.67 0.03 25.82
C LEU A 551 20.90 0.45 26.65
N ASP A 552 20.94 1.68 27.15
CA ASP A 552 22.08 2.20 27.87
C ASP A 552 22.37 1.41 29.17
N THR A 553 21.32 1.05 29.92
CA THR A 553 21.46 0.22 31.13
C THR A 553 21.92 -1.20 30.77
N ALA A 554 21.45 -1.76 29.66
CA ALA A 554 21.89 -3.08 29.23
C ALA A 554 23.37 -3.08 28.82
N LEU A 555 23.80 -2.02 28.09
CA LEU A 555 25.21 -1.84 27.73
C LEU A 555 26.08 -1.67 28.94
N GLU A 556 25.69 -0.85 29.95
CA GLU A 556 26.40 -0.65 31.19
C GLU A 556 26.64 -1.97 31.95
N GLN A 557 25.59 -2.82 32.05
CA GLN A 557 25.73 -4.13 32.71
C GLN A 557 26.60 -5.11 31.90
N ALA A 558 26.49 -5.11 30.55
CA ALA A 558 27.33 -5.94 29.72
C ALA A 558 28.81 -5.52 29.78
N GLU A 559 29.09 -4.20 29.84
CA GLU A 559 30.43 -3.67 30.07
C GLU A 559 30.97 -4.10 31.42
N GLU A 560 30.17 -4.01 32.49
CA GLU A 560 30.57 -4.44 33.84
C GLU A 560 30.86 -5.94 33.90
N ALA A 561 30.00 -6.75 33.29
CA ALA A 561 30.20 -8.20 33.19
C ALA A 561 31.49 -8.55 32.43
N LEU A 562 31.78 -7.83 31.34
CA LEU A 562 33.01 -8.02 30.56
C LEU A 562 34.25 -7.54 31.34
N LEU A 563 34.18 -6.41 32.02
CA LEU A 563 35.26 -5.89 32.87
C LEU A 563 35.54 -6.77 34.08
N ALA A 564 34.53 -7.43 34.67
CA ALA A 564 34.69 -8.39 35.74
C ALA A 564 35.57 -9.61 35.37
N THR A 565 35.73 -9.89 34.06
CA THR A 565 36.67 -10.91 33.58
C THR A 565 38.14 -10.48 33.55
N ARG A 566 38.42 -9.19 33.87
CA ARG A 566 39.74 -8.62 33.97
C ARG A 566 40.33 -8.92 35.36
N ASP A 567 41.62 -9.22 35.47
CA ASP A 567 42.31 -9.34 36.78
C ASP A 567 42.32 -7.99 37.51
N ALA A 568 41.39 -7.83 38.47
CA ALA A 568 41.04 -6.57 39.10
C ALA A 568 42.00 -6.19 40.27
N SER A 569 43.27 -6.62 40.26
CA SER A 569 44.15 -6.46 41.46
C SER A 569 44.73 -5.07 41.66
N ILE A 570 44.59 -4.09 40.76
CA ILE A 570 45.39 -2.85 40.80
C ILE A 570 44.55 -1.56 41.04
N ASP A 571 43.29 -1.47 40.59
CA ASP A 571 42.62 -0.16 40.47
C ASP A 571 41.75 0.29 41.68
N GLN A 572 41.32 -0.60 42.57
CA GLN A 572 40.35 -0.27 43.63
C GLN A 572 40.93 0.43 44.89
N ARG A 573 42.22 0.66 44.97
CA ARG A 573 42.90 1.22 46.15
C ARG A 573 43.56 2.58 45.94
N ARG A 574 43.36 3.23 44.82
CA ARG A 574 44.00 4.52 44.51
C ARG A 574 43.32 5.65 45.28
N SER A 575 44.08 6.39 46.10
CA SER A 575 43.55 7.55 46.83
C SER A 575 43.42 8.77 45.90
N MET A 576 42.60 9.76 46.29
CA MET A 576 42.46 11.04 45.57
C MET A 576 43.85 11.72 45.39
N VAL A 577 44.71 11.70 46.40
CA VAL A 577 46.05 12.29 46.31
C VAL A 577 46.95 11.57 45.33
N ASP A 578 46.86 10.24 45.23
CA ASP A 578 47.63 9.46 44.23
C ASP A 578 47.19 9.80 42.81
N TRP A 579 45.88 9.95 42.56
CA TRP A 579 45.38 10.40 41.28
C TRP A 579 45.81 11.83 40.93
N LEU A 580 45.66 12.77 41.89
CA LEU A 580 46.10 14.15 41.70
C LEU A 580 47.61 14.23 41.45
N SER A 581 48.41 13.36 42.06
CA SER A 581 49.86 13.37 41.88
C SER A 581 50.25 13.05 40.40
N ASP A 582 49.48 12.21 39.70
CA ASP A 582 49.69 11.97 38.28
C ASP A 582 49.22 13.16 37.40
N VAL A 583 48.23 13.92 37.87
CA VAL A 583 47.73 15.11 37.19
C VAL A 583 48.70 16.27 37.30
N VAL A 584 49.18 16.56 38.50
CA VAL A 584 50.06 17.73 38.75
C VAL A 584 51.55 17.39 38.77
N GLY A 585 51.90 16.08 38.62
CA GLY A 585 53.28 15.63 38.49
C GLY A 585 54.09 15.50 39.81
N SER A 586 53.48 15.79 40.99
CA SER A 586 54.13 15.69 42.29
C SER A 586 53.13 15.39 43.40
N ARG A 587 53.50 14.49 44.32
CA ARG A 587 52.65 14.13 45.47
C ARG A 587 52.52 15.27 46.49
N GLU A 588 53.56 16.08 46.68
CA GLU A 588 53.53 17.24 47.55
C GLU A 588 52.51 18.29 47.10
N TYR A 589 52.53 18.63 45.80
CA TYR A 589 51.58 19.57 45.26
C TYR A 589 50.17 19.00 45.13
N ALA A 590 50.05 17.70 44.90
CA ALA A 590 48.75 16.99 44.95
C ALA A 590 48.13 17.08 46.35
N GLN A 591 48.90 16.89 47.39
CA GLN A 591 48.45 17.06 48.78
C GLN A 591 48.04 18.51 49.04
N SER A 592 48.87 19.48 48.61
CA SER A 592 48.60 20.91 48.80
C SER A 592 47.31 21.34 48.05
N LEU A 593 47.00 20.73 46.87
CA LEU A 593 45.76 20.94 46.16
C LEU A 593 44.57 20.29 46.88
N PHE A 594 44.75 19.05 47.37
CA PHE A 594 43.72 18.31 48.09
C PHE A 594 43.32 18.99 49.39
N ASP A 595 44.31 19.54 50.19
CA ASP A 595 44.06 20.25 51.42
C ASP A 595 43.19 21.52 51.22
N ARG A 596 43.05 22.04 49.98
CA ARG A 596 42.18 23.17 49.62
C ARG A 596 40.81 22.75 49.14
N MET A 597 40.57 21.44 48.95
CA MET A 597 39.28 20.90 48.58
C MET A 597 38.40 20.72 49.83
N THR A 598 37.10 20.84 49.61
CA THR A 598 36.09 20.56 50.61
C THR A 598 35.15 19.46 50.06
N PRO A 599 34.53 18.66 50.97
CA PRO A 599 33.46 17.76 50.50
C PRO A 599 32.41 18.53 49.71
N ALA A 600 32.05 18.03 48.51
CA ALA A 600 31.11 18.72 47.68
C ALA A 600 29.73 18.80 48.34
N PRO A 601 29.11 20.00 48.41
CA PRO A 601 27.76 20.15 48.95
C PRO A 601 26.76 19.35 48.08
N ARG A 602 25.73 18.82 48.74
CA ARG A 602 24.62 18.10 48.10
C ARG A 602 23.30 18.64 48.61
N ASP A 603 22.31 18.75 47.75
CA ASP A 603 20.96 19.04 48.17
C ASP A 603 20.24 17.79 48.75
N ALA A 604 18.98 17.96 49.18
CA ALA A 604 18.16 16.87 49.72
C ALA A 604 17.93 15.70 48.72
N HIS A 605 18.14 15.91 47.42
CA HIS A 605 17.98 14.94 46.33
C HIS A 605 19.31 14.44 45.78
N SER A 606 20.45 14.74 46.48
CA SER A 606 21.83 14.37 46.10
C SER A 606 22.36 15.07 44.83
N TYR A 607 21.80 16.20 44.43
CA TYR A 607 22.37 17.04 43.39
C TYR A 607 23.58 17.83 43.92
N LEU A 608 24.66 17.83 43.12
CA LEU A 608 25.84 18.69 43.36
C LEU A 608 25.63 20.10 42.80
N CYS A 609 24.89 20.21 41.72
CA CYS A 609 24.43 21.46 41.11
C CYS A 609 23.26 21.20 40.13
N HIS A 610 22.50 22.25 39.87
CA HIS A 610 21.45 22.26 38.88
C HIS A 610 21.87 23.00 37.59
N GLN A 611 21.25 22.63 36.46
CA GLN A 611 21.43 23.33 35.19
C GLN A 611 21.00 24.80 35.35
N GLY A 612 21.87 25.72 34.93
CA GLY A 612 21.67 27.16 35.06
C GLY A 612 22.25 27.77 36.36
N ASP A 613 22.72 26.98 37.33
CA ASP A 613 23.36 27.49 38.53
C ASP A 613 24.65 28.27 38.21
N PRO A 614 25.07 29.25 39.06
CA PRO A 614 26.35 29.91 38.93
C PRO A 614 27.51 28.92 39.06
N THR A 615 28.57 29.16 38.30
CA THR A 615 29.75 28.27 38.31
C THR A 615 30.89 28.87 39.10
N ASP A 616 31.07 28.40 40.32
CA ASP A 616 32.08 28.86 41.28
C ASP A 616 33.08 27.77 41.71
N SER A 617 32.89 26.53 41.26
CA SER A 617 33.67 25.39 41.73
C SER A 617 33.84 24.29 40.68
N LEU A 618 34.94 23.51 40.82
CA LEU A 618 35.20 22.25 40.13
C LEU A 618 34.89 21.08 41.06
N PHE A 619 34.35 19.99 40.50
CA PHE A 619 34.06 18.77 41.25
C PHE A 619 35.03 17.66 40.86
N PHE A 620 35.65 17.01 41.88
CA PHE A 620 36.56 15.88 41.73
C PHE A 620 35.90 14.64 42.31
N VAL A 621 35.66 13.62 41.48
CA VAL A 621 35.03 12.37 41.92
C VAL A 621 36.09 11.39 42.38
N GLU A 622 36.13 11.11 43.68
CA GLU A 622 37.02 10.11 44.26
C GLU A 622 36.47 8.70 44.11
N ARG A 623 35.17 8.52 44.34
CA ARG A 623 34.51 7.22 44.27
C ARG A 623 33.05 7.35 43.89
N GLY A 624 32.52 6.30 43.25
CA GLY A 624 31.11 6.15 42.89
C GLY A 624 30.69 6.96 41.66
N PRO A 625 29.55 6.65 41.09
CA PRO A 625 29.06 7.32 39.90
C PRO A 625 28.39 8.66 40.18
N VAL A 626 28.63 9.63 39.28
CA VAL A 626 27.92 10.91 39.21
C VAL A 626 27.22 10.99 37.83
N SER A 627 25.91 11.10 37.82
CA SER A 627 25.10 11.21 36.61
C SER A 627 24.95 12.66 36.14
N VAL A 628 25.14 12.91 34.87
CA VAL A 628 24.86 14.19 34.22
C VAL A 628 23.52 14.08 33.52
N THR A 629 22.58 14.96 33.88
CA THR A 629 21.24 14.99 33.32
C THR A 629 20.89 16.37 32.79
N LEU A 630 20.14 16.39 31.64
CA LEU A 630 19.58 17.61 31.06
C LEU A 630 18.08 17.64 31.30
N GLU A 631 17.57 18.79 31.73
CA GLU A 631 16.14 19.04 31.78
C GLU A 631 15.63 19.42 30.38
N ARG A 632 14.55 18.76 29.92
CA ARG A 632 13.81 19.06 28.72
C ARG A 632 12.39 19.46 29.09
N ASP A 633 11.72 20.28 28.30
CA ASP A 633 10.38 20.88 28.54
C ASP A 633 9.23 19.93 28.94
N SER A 634 9.47 18.62 29.11
CA SER A 634 8.49 17.57 29.39
C SER A 634 8.71 16.80 30.71
N HIS A 635 9.25 17.39 31.76
CA HIS A 635 9.44 16.74 33.07
C HIS A 635 10.21 15.40 33.11
N ARG A 636 10.90 15.02 32.01
CA ARG A 636 11.79 13.85 31.98
C ARG A 636 13.24 14.34 31.88
N ALA A 637 14.01 14.13 32.93
CA ALA A 637 15.45 14.34 32.91
C ALA A 637 16.10 13.30 31.96
N LEU A 638 16.81 13.80 30.94
CA LEU A 638 17.58 12.93 30.03
C LEU A 638 18.95 12.67 30.65
N ARG A 639 19.26 11.43 30.97
CA ARG A 639 20.61 11.03 31.40
C ARG A 639 21.55 11.07 30.17
N VAL A 640 22.48 12.02 30.18
CA VAL A 640 23.43 12.23 29.08
C VAL A 640 24.69 11.42 29.25
N ARG A 641 25.21 11.41 30.53
CA ARG A 641 26.45 10.72 30.87
C ARG A 641 26.48 10.32 32.32
N VAL A 642 27.29 9.31 32.64
CA VAL A 642 27.63 8.92 33.97
C VAL A 642 29.16 8.93 34.10
N PHE A 643 29.70 9.50 35.18
CA PHE A 643 31.12 9.60 35.42
C PHE A 643 31.51 8.75 36.64
N GLY A 644 32.52 7.90 36.49
CA GLY A 644 33.06 7.08 37.52
C GLY A 644 34.11 7.80 38.37
N ALA A 645 34.86 7.04 39.17
CA ALA A 645 35.96 7.54 40.01
C ALA A 645 37.08 8.20 39.20
N HIS A 646 37.88 9.04 39.84
CA HIS A 646 39.04 9.73 39.27
C HIS A 646 38.71 10.58 38.05
N THR A 647 37.62 11.33 38.12
CA THR A 647 37.16 12.23 37.07
C THR A 647 36.89 13.64 37.58
N LEU A 648 37.03 14.64 36.71
CA LEU A 648 36.76 16.04 36.98
C LEU A 648 35.50 16.49 36.24
N LEU A 649 34.61 17.22 36.96
CA LEU A 649 33.32 17.70 36.45
C LEU A 649 33.14 19.19 36.73
N GLY A 650 32.27 19.83 35.94
CA GLY A 650 31.93 21.24 36.09
C GLY A 650 32.94 22.20 35.44
N GLU A 651 33.93 21.69 34.73
CA GLU A 651 35.00 22.40 34.07
C GLU A 651 34.53 23.37 32.98
N VAL A 652 33.47 22.98 32.24
CA VAL A 652 32.95 23.80 31.15
C VAL A 652 32.50 25.17 31.66
N GLY A 653 31.61 25.17 32.64
CA GLY A 653 31.16 26.42 33.26
C GLY A 653 32.28 27.16 33.97
N PHE A 654 33.17 26.42 34.65
CA PHE A 654 34.27 27.01 35.42
C PHE A 654 35.27 27.78 34.54
N PHE A 655 35.75 27.20 33.43
CA PHE A 655 36.75 27.83 32.56
C PHE A 655 36.13 28.79 31.51
N LEU A 656 34.85 28.63 31.13
CA LEU A 656 34.16 29.53 30.19
C LEU A 656 33.42 30.67 30.92
N ASP A 657 33.32 30.64 32.22
CA ASP A 657 32.58 31.62 33.04
C ASP A 657 31.08 31.71 32.61
N VAL A 658 30.47 30.53 32.40
CA VAL A 658 29.06 30.40 32.02
C VAL A 658 28.29 29.56 33.03
N PRO A 659 26.97 29.71 33.17
CA PRO A 659 26.16 28.86 34.07
C PRO A 659 26.35 27.37 33.82
N ARG A 660 26.01 26.53 34.79
CA ARG A 660 26.08 25.07 34.71
C ARG A 660 25.26 24.59 33.52
N SER A 661 25.87 23.82 32.63
CA SER A 661 25.25 23.32 31.42
C SER A 661 24.32 22.12 31.65
N ALA A 662 24.36 21.46 32.81
CA ALA A 662 23.60 20.27 33.16
C ALA A 662 23.48 20.10 34.66
N ASN A 663 22.53 19.29 35.11
CA ASN A 663 22.45 18.83 36.51
C ASN A 663 23.51 17.75 36.78
N LEU A 664 24.12 17.77 37.94
CA LEU A 664 25.02 16.73 38.41
C LEU A 664 24.38 16.02 39.60
N LEU A 665 24.03 14.75 39.44
CA LEU A 665 23.40 13.90 40.46
C LEU A 665 24.40 12.85 40.96
N ALA A 666 24.84 12.95 42.20
CA ALA A 666 25.75 12.00 42.80
C ALA A 666 24.99 10.78 43.36
N SER A 667 25.53 9.57 43.19
CA SER A 667 24.94 8.39 43.84
C SER A 667 25.14 8.50 45.37
N PRO A 668 24.33 7.80 46.18
CA PRO A 668 24.49 7.81 47.64
C PRO A 668 25.89 7.35 48.13
N SER A 669 26.52 6.46 47.35
CA SER A 669 27.87 5.92 47.66
C SER A 669 29.02 6.76 47.09
N ALA A 670 28.73 7.82 46.31
CA ALA A 670 29.76 8.63 45.70
C ALA A 670 30.48 9.52 46.73
N ILE A 671 31.80 9.66 46.60
CA ILE A 671 32.63 10.60 47.32
C ILE A 671 33.12 11.63 46.32
N VAL A 672 32.72 12.89 46.51
CA VAL A 672 33.05 14.00 45.61
C VAL A 672 33.58 15.17 46.38
N TRP A 673 34.66 15.73 45.87
CA TRP A 673 35.34 16.90 46.44
C TRP A 673 35.10 18.12 45.56
N SER A 674 34.99 19.29 46.18
CA SER A 674 34.79 20.59 45.52
C SER A 674 36.02 21.48 45.71
N LEU A 675 36.51 22.07 44.61
CA LEU A 675 37.55 23.08 44.62
C LEU A 675 36.93 24.41 44.16
N SER A 676 36.86 25.39 45.07
CA SER A 676 36.31 26.71 44.72
C SER A 676 37.23 27.49 43.76
N ARG A 677 36.70 28.47 43.05
CA ARG A 677 37.46 29.36 42.18
C ARG A 677 38.55 30.08 42.97
N GLN A 678 38.21 30.60 44.16
CA GLN A 678 39.18 31.26 45.02
C GLN A 678 40.34 30.31 45.36
N ALA A 679 40.07 29.09 45.79
CA ALA A 679 41.08 28.10 46.13
C ALA A 679 41.94 27.70 44.92
N PHE A 680 41.36 27.63 43.74
CA PHE A 680 42.07 27.37 42.48
C PHE A 680 43.01 28.55 42.14
N ASP A 681 42.56 29.81 42.27
CA ASP A 681 43.33 30.99 41.95
C ASP A 681 44.49 31.15 42.97
N GLU A 682 44.26 30.88 44.27
CA GLU A 682 45.33 30.85 45.28
C GLU A 682 46.37 29.76 44.99
N PHE A 683 45.94 28.59 44.53
CA PHE A 683 46.85 27.51 44.12
C PHE A 683 47.65 27.92 42.89
N MET A 684 47.00 28.51 41.89
CA MET A 684 47.62 28.97 40.64
C MET A 684 48.69 30.06 40.91
N ASN A 685 48.40 30.98 41.83
CA ASN A 685 49.35 32.02 42.17
C ASN A 685 50.57 31.50 42.95
N LYS A 686 50.41 30.46 43.76
CA LYS A 686 51.49 29.84 44.53
C LYS A 686 52.28 28.79 43.76
N HIS A 687 51.63 28.07 42.86
CA HIS A 687 52.18 26.91 42.15
C HIS A 687 51.80 26.95 40.66
N PRO A 688 52.32 27.93 39.89
CA PRO A 688 51.86 28.17 38.52
C PRO A 688 52.18 27.03 37.54
N SER A 689 53.27 26.30 37.71
CA SER A 689 53.65 25.16 36.87
C SER A 689 52.72 23.97 37.07
N GLU A 690 52.30 23.69 38.31
CA GLU A 690 51.43 22.61 38.67
C GLU A 690 49.97 22.94 38.30
N ALA A 691 49.56 24.19 38.43
CA ALA A 691 48.29 24.68 37.96
C ALA A 691 48.16 24.58 36.43
N LEU A 692 49.25 24.87 35.69
CA LEU A 692 49.32 24.65 34.25
C LEU A 692 49.15 23.16 33.89
N SER A 693 49.78 22.26 34.70
CA SER A 693 49.60 20.81 34.51
C SER A 693 48.14 20.38 34.67
N LEU A 694 47.45 20.89 35.72
CA LEU A 694 46.03 20.65 35.91
C LEU A 694 45.19 21.17 34.77
N THR A 695 45.48 22.40 34.29
CA THR A 695 44.76 22.99 33.15
C THR A 695 45.00 22.18 31.86
N THR A 696 46.22 21.72 31.62
CA THR A 696 46.58 20.86 30.50
C THR A 696 45.83 19.53 30.58
N TYR A 697 45.69 18.97 31.78
CA TYR A 697 44.86 17.77 32.00
C TYR A 697 43.39 18.01 31.60
N VAL A 698 42.81 19.14 32.01
CA VAL A 698 41.43 19.51 31.63
C VAL A 698 41.27 19.62 30.09
N ILE A 699 42.22 20.26 29.39
CA ILE A 699 42.20 20.39 27.93
C ILE A 699 42.23 18.99 27.29
N ARG A 700 43.11 18.11 27.76
CA ARG A 700 43.18 16.72 27.27
C ARG A 700 41.87 15.97 27.49
N LEU A 701 41.31 16.08 28.69
CA LEU A 701 40.05 15.47 29.09
C LEU A 701 38.91 15.93 28.16
N GLN A 702 38.85 17.24 27.85
CA GLN A 702 37.82 17.79 26.93
C GLN A 702 38.03 17.31 25.49
N SER A 703 39.27 17.22 25.03
CA SER A 703 39.57 16.70 23.69
C SER A 703 39.17 15.22 23.54
N GLU A 704 39.39 14.41 24.57
CA GLU A 704 38.96 13.00 24.60
C GLU A 704 37.43 12.89 24.60
N ARG A 705 36.74 13.73 25.43
CA ARG A 705 35.26 13.80 25.47
C ARG A 705 34.64 14.20 24.14
N LEU A 706 35.23 15.18 23.47
CA LEU A 706 34.78 15.63 22.10
C LEU A 706 34.99 14.55 21.06
N THR A 707 36.15 13.89 21.09
CA THR A 707 36.43 12.78 20.17
C THR A 707 35.44 11.63 20.34
N PHE A 708 35.10 11.30 21.59
CA PHE A 708 34.10 10.28 21.87
C PHE A 708 32.71 10.70 21.38
N ALA A 709 32.26 11.95 21.65
CA ALA A 709 30.98 12.47 21.17
C ALA A 709 30.89 12.42 19.65
N ASN A 710 31.95 12.80 18.93
CA ASN A 710 32.01 12.74 17.48
C ASN A 710 31.89 11.31 16.94
N ARG A 711 32.50 10.32 17.62
CA ARG A 711 32.33 8.89 17.23
C ARG A 711 30.91 8.41 17.43
N GLN A 712 30.25 8.78 18.53
CA GLN A 712 28.85 8.45 18.76
C GLN A 712 27.92 9.08 17.72
N ILE A 713 28.12 10.37 17.37
CA ILE A 713 27.35 11.03 16.31
C ILE A 713 27.56 10.30 14.98
N ALA A 714 28.78 9.96 14.62
CA ALA A 714 29.10 9.23 13.40
C ALA A 714 28.44 7.83 13.35
N SER A 715 28.31 7.15 14.50
CA SER A 715 27.63 5.85 14.58
C SER A 715 26.11 5.95 14.41
N LEU A 716 25.51 7.11 14.75
CA LEU A 716 24.07 7.37 14.60
C LEU A 716 23.70 7.81 13.16
N GLN A 717 24.69 8.22 12.36
CA GLN A 717 24.47 8.64 10.96
C GLN A 717 24.66 7.50 9.93
N ARG A 718 25.12 6.34 10.35
CA ARG A 718 25.21 5.12 9.55
C ARG A 718 23.93 4.32 9.66
#